data_d6eb4514cfb4ed1f04c357b388338c7b
#
_entry.id   d6eb4514cfb4ed1f04c357b388338c7b
#
_cell.length_a   1.000
_cell.length_b   1.000
_cell.length_c   1.000
_cell.angle_alpha   90.00
_cell.angle_beta   90.00
_cell.angle_gamma   90.00
#
_symmetry.space_group_name_H-M   'P 1'
#
loop_
_entity.id
_entity.type
_entity.pdbx_description
1 polymer ?
#
loop_
_entity_poly.entity_id
_entity_poly.type
_entity_poly.pdbx_seq_one_letter_code
_entity_poly.pdbx_strand_id
1 'polypeptide(L)'
;MDSHPADRLGDARSDDRLDLYRASARLQDMRAVAARDDLDRLAHLIRLQERSLSGRLVRLLRAVRALALGRTPTGQPLRQAVVRLRQDGAIRTTRRVARRIRHALRSTPPHAGLTPAATHDAYVRAVGADGLAPRILIIAELSLGQCTKYRVWQRAEQLRYLGWACRVVDWRDTGPVLTALQFCTQVVFYRVPAFDSVQTLLAEARRLSLPCRWEVDDLIFDRDLYLRNGNLATLPDAERAQLLLGVGLFRKCMLACDRGIASTPALAEAMRAAGLRDVAVIENALDAETLAVVAGLGAGQARDDGDGPVVVIYGSGTRTHDADFRVAVPGLVAAMAADARLWLQIVGDLAVPGELAAFGDRVEILPGRPYRDYLALLAQADIAIAPLEDCIFNDAKSNIKYIEAAILGLPSVCSPRRAFADAIIDGRNGCLAATDDDWAHALRRLADDAGLRRRIGACGRTDVMTRYAPDRVARQQVAPVFGTPAIPPTDGRLRVLCVNVYYAPRSFGGATLVAEEMVRRLRATGAVEVAVLTSRPAIAGRPHSALRYQEGNVPVLSIDMPPDGDAIAAFDNPAATPVFADFIAAFRPDVVHVHAPQGLGAGMLRVCRERGIPYVVTLHDAWWLCDRQFMVRADDRFCGQARIDPRVCQRCRPQARYLDDRAVLLGQGLRDAALLLSPSAAHRTLHIANGVDPARIVVNRNGFRWPARPRPGRPAELVPRFGYVGGTEAVKGFPLIRAAFEGLDRPDWILRLVDNKLNLGLRSIDVAEWRVRGQLDIVAAYDGETMDAFFDSIDVLLFPSRWPESYGLTVREALARDVWVVASSPGGQAEDIVDGVNGTLIGLDATPADLATAVSALLDRGRFDGYVNPFKDRLATWDAQARDLLDLLRGVVAPESRTL
;
A
#
# COMPACT_ATOMS: atom_id res chain seq x y z
N MET A 1 -27.48 -47.57 11.96
CA MET A 1 -26.12 -48.15 11.79
C MET A 1 -25.16 -46.96 11.67
N ASP A 2 -24.44 -46.84 12.75
CA ASP A 2 -23.66 -45.65 13.10
C ASP A 2 -22.43 -45.50 12.25
N SER A 3 -22.24 -44.31 11.68
CA SER A 3 -20.95 -43.91 11.11
C SER A 3 -20.15 -43.11 12.15
N HIS A 4 -18.97 -43.60 12.44
CA HIS A 4 -18.07 -43.16 13.51
C HIS A 4 -17.67 -41.68 13.43
N PRO A 5 -17.52 -40.95 14.55
CA PRO A 5 -17.12 -39.51 14.61
C PRO A 5 -15.64 -39.26 14.28
N ALA A 6 -14.85 -40.29 14.01
CA ALA A 6 -13.40 -40.17 13.83
C ALA A 6 -12.96 -39.52 12.48
N ASP A 7 -13.78 -39.63 11.44
CA ASP A 7 -13.43 -39.12 10.11
C ASP A 7 -13.59 -37.59 9.92
N ARG A 8 -14.37 -36.96 10.80
CA ARG A 8 -14.52 -35.49 10.79
C ARG A 8 -13.41 -34.70 11.50
N LEU A 9 -12.61 -35.36 12.33
CA LEU A 9 -11.46 -34.78 13.03
C LEU A 9 -10.15 -34.84 12.23
N GLY A 10 -10.10 -35.63 11.15
CA GLY A 10 -8.94 -35.75 10.26
C GLY A 10 -8.78 -34.53 9.35
N ASP A 11 -9.88 -34.02 8.78
CA ASP A 11 -9.85 -32.90 7.81
C ASP A 11 -9.60 -31.54 8.49
N ALA A 12 -10.18 -31.30 9.67
CA ALA A 12 -9.94 -30.08 10.44
C ALA A 12 -8.48 -29.96 10.91
N ARG A 13 -7.84 -31.09 11.26
CA ARG A 13 -6.42 -31.12 11.66
C ARG A 13 -5.45 -30.94 10.51
N SER A 14 -5.84 -31.30 9.28
CA SER A 14 -5.01 -31.07 8.09
C SER A 14 -5.03 -29.60 7.65
N ASP A 15 -6.17 -28.94 7.74
CA ASP A 15 -6.31 -27.52 7.43
C ASP A 15 -5.63 -26.64 8.49
N ASP A 16 -5.76 -26.95 9.77
CA ASP A 16 -5.03 -26.28 10.87
C ASP A 16 -3.50 -26.46 10.73
N ARG A 17 -3.02 -27.63 10.32
CA ARG A 17 -1.60 -27.84 10.03
C ARG A 17 -1.12 -27.06 8.83
N LEU A 18 -1.91 -26.96 7.78
CA LEU A 18 -1.58 -26.22 6.58
C LEU A 18 -1.55 -24.70 6.86
N ASP A 19 -2.45 -24.21 7.70
CA ASP A 19 -2.47 -22.80 8.13
C ASP A 19 -1.36 -22.47 9.12
N LEU A 20 -0.97 -23.38 10.00
CA LEU A 20 0.22 -23.27 10.85
C LEU A 20 1.51 -23.31 10.02
N TYR A 21 1.58 -24.11 8.95
CA TYR A 21 2.74 -24.13 8.04
C TYR A 21 2.85 -22.83 7.23
N ARG A 22 1.72 -22.29 6.79
CA ARG A 22 1.62 -21.00 6.09
C ARG A 22 1.94 -19.83 7.01
N ALA A 23 1.48 -19.87 8.26
CA ALA A 23 1.82 -18.88 9.29
C ALA A 23 3.32 -18.94 9.64
N SER A 24 3.90 -20.16 9.71
CA SER A 24 5.32 -20.36 9.97
C SER A 24 6.22 -19.90 8.83
N ALA A 25 5.85 -20.15 7.57
CA ALA A 25 6.58 -19.66 6.40
C ALA A 25 6.55 -18.13 6.33
N ARG A 26 5.40 -17.50 6.62
CA ARG A 26 5.29 -16.03 6.73
C ARG A 26 6.12 -15.48 7.87
N LEU A 27 6.12 -16.15 9.03
CA LEU A 27 6.94 -15.77 10.17
C LEU A 27 8.43 -15.82 9.83
N GLN A 28 8.86 -16.80 9.01
CA GLN A 28 10.24 -16.90 8.53
C GLN A 28 10.59 -15.79 7.54
N ASP A 29 9.71 -15.49 6.57
CA ASP A 29 9.91 -14.39 5.61
C ASP A 29 9.94 -13.03 6.32
N MET A 30 9.10 -12.83 7.30
CA MET A 30 9.04 -11.60 8.05
C MET A 30 10.16 -11.50 9.10
N ARG A 31 10.65 -12.62 9.66
CA ARG A 31 11.90 -12.67 10.45
C ARG A 31 13.11 -12.36 9.58
N ALA A 32 13.13 -12.83 8.34
CA ALA A 32 14.16 -12.49 7.37
C ALA A 32 14.12 -10.99 7.01
N VAL A 33 12.94 -10.38 6.95
CA VAL A 33 12.73 -8.93 6.75
C VAL A 33 13.16 -8.13 7.97
N ALA A 34 12.77 -8.52 9.18
CA ALA A 34 13.20 -7.86 10.41
C ALA A 34 14.71 -7.98 10.62
N ALA A 35 15.29 -9.14 10.36
CA ALA A 35 16.75 -9.34 10.39
C ALA A 35 17.47 -8.51 9.31
N ARG A 36 16.83 -8.23 8.19
CA ARG A 36 17.36 -7.38 7.12
C ARG A 36 17.25 -5.90 7.49
N ASP A 37 16.17 -5.48 8.13
CA ASP A 37 16.03 -4.14 8.74
C ASP A 37 17.12 -3.88 9.79
N ASP A 38 17.42 -4.86 10.63
CA ASP A 38 18.50 -4.78 11.62
C ASP A 38 19.88 -4.78 10.95
N LEU A 39 20.07 -5.56 9.89
CA LEU A 39 21.28 -5.54 9.06
C LEU A 39 21.43 -4.22 8.30
N ASP A 40 20.36 -3.60 7.82
CA ASP A 40 20.41 -2.30 7.16
C ASP A 40 20.66 -1.16 8.16
N ARG A 41 20.14 -1.24 9.37
CA ARG A 41 20.50 -0.36 10.48
C ARG A 41 21.97 -0.54 10.87
N LEU A 42 22.43 -1.78 10.99
CA LEU A 42 23.84 -2.09 11.23
C LEU A 42 24.71 -1.59 10.08
N ALA A 43 24.29 -1.77 8.84
CA ALA A 43 24.96 -1.27 7.64
C ALA A 43 24.95 0.26 7.56
N HIS A 44 23.89 0.93 8.04
CA HIS A 44 23.85 2.38 8.17
C HIS A 44 24.80 2.89 9.28
N LEU A 45 24.80 2.24 10.42
CA LEU A 45 25.75 2.52 11.52
C LEU A 45 27.20 2.24 11.12
N ILE A 46 27.44 1.16 10.36
CA ILE A 46 28.74 0.83 9.79
C ILE A 46 29.15 1.90 8.76
N ARG A 47 28.25 2.40 7.91
CA ARG A 47 28.53 3.50 6.97
C ARG A 47 28.84 4.82 7.68
N LEU A 48 28.17 5.12 8.79
CA LEU A 48 28.51 6.26 9.63
C LEU A 48 29.88 6.10 10.32
N GLN A 49 30.20 4.89 10.78
CA GLN A 49 31.53 4.55 11.31
C GLN A 49 32.62 4.50 10.22
N GLU A 50 32.29 4.12 9.00
CA GLU A 50 33.23 4.04 7.87
C GLU A 50 33.69 5.42 7.36
N ARG A 51 32.99 6.50 7.72
CA ARG A 51 33.45 7.89 7.52
C ARG A 51 34.48 8.32 8.55
N SER A 52 34.68 7.58 9.64
CA SER A 52 35.71 7.81 10.66
C SER A 52 37.02 7.09 10.34
N LEU A 53 38.12 7.49 11.00
CA LEU A 53 39.46 6.86 10.85
C LEU A 53 39.46 5.34 11.11
N SER A 54 38.57 4.86 12.00
CA SER A 54 38.41 3.44 12.30
C SER A 54 37.71 2.66 11.16
N GLY A 55 36.85 3.29 10.36
CA GLY A 55 36.22 2.65 9.21
C GLY A 55 37.17 2.35 8.04
N ARG A 56 38.24 3.15 7.95
CA ARG A 56 39.30 2.89 6.95
C ARG A 56 40.09 1.59 7.26
N LEU A 57 40.25 1.27 8.54
CA LEU A 57 40.92 0.05 8.99
C LEU A 57 40.09 -1.21 8.74
N VAL A 58 38.77 -1.12 8.91
CA VAL A 58 37.83 -2.24 8.65
C VAL A 58 37.80 -2.58 7.16
N ARG A 59 37.85 -1.57 6.27
CA ARG A 59 37.95 -1.81 4.82
C ARG A 59 39.26 -2.51 4.44
N LEU A 60 40.35 -2.15 5.11
CA LEU A 60 41.64 -2.78 4.91
C LEU A 60 41.65 -4.28 5.32
N LEU A 61 41.03 -4.59 6.45
CA LEU A 61 40.89 -5.97 6.96
C LEU A 61 40.00 -6.82 6.08
N ARG A 62 38.93 -6.25 5.50
CA ARG A 62 38.05 -6.93 4.53
C ARG A 62 38.77 -7.19 3.20
N ALA A 63 39.59 -6.24 2.74
CA ALA A 63 40.41 -6.41 1.54
C ALA A 63 41.46 -7.53 1.73
N VAL A 64 42.09 -7.60 2.89
CA VAL A 64 43.05 -8.67 3.25
C VAL A 64 42.35 -10.03 3.32
N ARG A 65 41.14 -10.10 3.88
CA ARG A 65 40.35 -11.35 3.95
C ARG A 65 39.87 -11.79 2.55
N ALA A 66 39.47 -10.86 1.68
CA ALA A 66 39.09 -11.15 0.30
C ALA A 66 40.25 -11.71 -0.51
N LEU A 67 41.48 -11.21 -0.26
CA LEU A 67 42.72 -11.73 -0.83
C LEU A 67 43.03 -13.15 -0.37
N ALA A 68 42.89 -13.42 0.94
CA ALA A 68 43.15 -14.75 1.52
C ALA A 68 42.14 -15.80 1.02
N LEU A 69 40.95 -15.38 0.55
CA LEU A 69 39.90 -16.25 0.03
C LEU A 69 39.82 -16.31 -1.52
N GLY A 70 40.81 -15.76 -2.24
CA GLY A 70 40.92 -15.85 -3.69
C GLY A 70 39.82 -15.13 -4.50
N ARG A 71 39.12 -14.15 -3.91
CA ARG A 71 38.05 -13.39 -4.54
C ARG A 71 38.46 -11.93 -4.78
N THR A 72 39.06 -11.62 -5.93
CA THR A 72 39.48 -10.25 -6.30
C THR A 72 38.81 -9.76 -7.56
N PRO A 73 38.36 -8.48 -7.57
CA PRO A 73 38.38 -7.63 -8.76
C PRO A 73 39.58 -6.69 -8.75
N THR A 74 40.28 -6.72 -9.85
CA THR A 74 41.31 -5.80 -10.42
C THR A 74 41.90 -4.63 -9.62
N GLY A 75 43.11 -4.70 -9.27
CA GLY A 75 44.42 -4.06 -9.54
C GLY A 75 44.80 -2.72 -8.88
N GLN A 76 43.96 -1.74 -8.53
CA GLN A 76 44.41 -0.43 -8.02
C GLN A 76 44.34 -0.14 -6.50
N PRO A 77 43.44 -0.68 -5.74
CA PRO A 77 43.35 -0.36 -4.28
C PRO A 77 44.47 -1.01 -3.43
N LEU A 78 45.08 -2.05 -3.95
CA LEU A 78 46.09 -2.84 -3.18
C LEU A 78 47.38 -2.11 -2.92
N ARG A 79 47.93 -1.38 -3.93
CA ARG A 79 49.20 -0.63 -3.78
C ARG A 79 49.07 0.48 -2.73
N GLN A 80 47.91 1.13 -2.67
CA GLN A 80 47.64 2.17 -1.67
C GLN A 80 47.46 1.62 -0.24
N ALA A 81 46.89 0.44 -0.09
CA ALA A 81 46.71 -0.21 1.19
C ALA A 81 47.99 -0.65 1.84
N VAL A 82 48.92 -1.21 1.05
CA VAL A 82 50.25 -1.68 1.54
C VAL A 82 51.14 -0.52 1.95
N VAL A 83 51.11 0.61 1.21
CA VAL A 83 51.87 1.80 1.57
C VAL A 83 51.43 2.40 2.90
N ARG A 84 50.10 2.39 3.20
CA ARG A 84 49.56 2.90 4.50
C ARG A 84 49.83 1.98 5.67
N LEU A 85 49.88 0.66 5.51
CA LEU A 85 50.23 -0.29 6.59
C LEU A 85 51.71 -0.11 7.07
N ARG A 86 52.60 0.33 6.17
CA ARG A 86 54.02 0.63 6.52
C ARG A 86 54.20 1.94 7.28
N GLN A 87 53.27 2.90 7.12
CA GLN A 87 53.36 4.21 7.76
C GLN A 87 52.78 4.25 9.18
N ASP A 88 51.77 3.44 9.54
CA ASP A 88 51.00 3.57 10.78
C ASP A 88 51.28 2.51 11.88
N GLY A 89 52.22 1.56 11.68
CA GLY A 89 52.65 0.58 12.70
C GLY A 89 51.53 -0.37 13.18
N ALA A 90 51.44 -1.56 12.58
CA ALA A 90 50.40 -2.56 12.79
C ALA A 90 50.14 -3.01 14.25
N ILE A 91 51.10 -2.94 15.13
CA ILE A 91 51.05 -3.52 16.46
C ILE A 91 50.30 -2.59 17.47
N ARG A 92 50.39 -1.28 17.32
CA ARG A 92 49.67 -0.35 18.20
C ARG A 92 48.16 -0.31 17.92
N THR A 93 47.78 -0.45 16.68
CA THR A 93 46.39 -0.39 16.24
C THR A 93 45.62 -1.65 16.58
N THR A 94 46.21 -2.83 16.48
CA THR A 94 45.56 -4.12 16.82
C THR A 94 45.33 -4.28 18.31
N ARG A 95 46.19 -3.80 19.18
CA ARG A 95 45.98 -3.84 20.64
C ARG A 95 44.82 -2.93 21.10
N ARG A 96 44.65 -1.79 20.46
CA ARG A 96 43.53 -0.86 20.77
C ARG A 96 42.18 -1.40 20.32
N VAL A 97 42.10 -2.00 19.15
CA VAL A 97 40.92 -2.65 18.59
C VAL A 97 40.52 -3.90 19.40
N ALA A 98 41.49 -4.73 19.79
CA ALA A 98 41.23 -5.91 20.61
C ALA A 98 40.75 -5.57 22.04
N ARG A 99 41.19 -4.43 22.60
CA ARG A 99 40.73 -3.95 23.91
C ARG A 99 39.29 -3.42 23.83
N ARG A 100 38.88 -2.72 22.72
CA ARG A 100 37.51 -2.24 22.47
C ARG A 100 36.55 -3.39 22.21
N ILE A 101 36.93 -4.38 21.45
CA ILE A 101 36.08 -5.57 21.17
C ILE A 101 35.86 -6.36 22.47
N ARG A 102 36.87 -6.52 23.34
CA ARG A 102 36.73 -7.20 24.63
C ARG A 102 35.84 -6.42 25.61
N HIS A 103 35.85 -5.09 25.56
CA HIS A 103 34.99 -4.26 26.39
C HIS A 103 33.54 -4.33 25.92
N ALA A 104 33.29 -4.32 24.61
CA ALA A 104 31.96 -4.44 24.02
C ALA A 104 31.29 -5.81 24.26
N LEU A 105 32.09 -6.88 24.41
CA LEU A 105 31.58 -8.24 24.66
C LEU A 105 31.33 -8.53 26.18
N ARG A 106 31.70 -7.63 27.10
CA ARG A 106 31.58 -7.85 28.55
C ARG A 106 30.48 -7.09 29.26
N SER A 107 29.71 -6.24 28.55
CA SER A 107 28.67 -5.40 29.17
C SER A 107 27.32 -5.57 28.48
N THR A 108 26.63 -6.64 28.78
CA THR A 108 25.20 -6.75 28.47
C THR A 108 24.43 -7.36 29.63
N PRO A 109 23.66 -6.58 30.40
CA PRO A 109 22.55 -7.08 31.16
C PRO A 109 21.31 -7.12 30.25
N PRO A 110 20.35 -8.04 30.46
CA PRO A 110 19.15 -8.15 29.65
C PRO A 110 18.17 -7.04 30.03
N HIS A 111 17.77 -6.24 29.05
CA HIS A 111 16.74 -5.22 29.22
C HIS A 111 15.53 -5.47 28.34
N ALA A 112 14.36 -5.45 28.99
CA ALA A 112 13.05 -5.37 28.37
C ALA A 112 12.88 -4.01 27.69
N GLY A 113 13.25 -3.92 26.42
CA GLY A 113 12.88 -2.83 25.51
C GLY A 113 12.07 -3.47 24.39
N LEU A 114 11.16 -2.72 23.79
CA LEU A 114 10.30 -3.13 22.69
C LEU A 114 11.03 -4.12 21.76
N THR A 115 10.67 -5.38 21.90
CA THR A 115 11.30 -6.45 21.12
C THR A 115 10.94 -6.26 19.66
N PRO A 116 11.82 -6.59 18.71
CA PRO A 116 11.49 -6.69 17.29
C PRO A 116 10.19 -7.46 16.99
N ALA A 117 9.83 -8.39 17.90
CA ALA A 117 8.58 -9.14 17.88
C ALA A 117 7.32 -8.28 17.98
N ALA A 118 7.27 -7.25 18.83
CA ALA A 118 6.07 -6.42 19.00
C ALA A 118 5.80 -5.52 17.77
N THR A 119 6.86 -5.03 17.14
CA THR A 119 6.77 -4.27 15.88
C THR A 119 6.27 -5.15 14.73
N HIS A 120 6.63 -6.42 14.77
CA HIS A 120 6.25 -7.43 13.80
C HIS A 120 4.77 -7.83 13.94
N ASP A 121 4.30 -8.07 15.16
CA ASP A 121 2.94 -8.50 15.44
C ASP A 121 1.88 -7.51 14.95
N ALA A 122 2.18 -6.19 14.98
CA ALA A 122 1.26 -5.18 14.47
C ALA A 122 1.00 -5.31 12.96
N TYR A 123 2.03 -5.68 12.17
CA TYR A 123 1.92 -5.77 10.72
C TYR A 123 1.27 -7.07 10.22
N VAL A 124 1.20 -8.10 11.04
CA VAL A 124 0.64 -9.42 10.69
C VAL A 124 -0.78 -9.65 11.16
N ARG A 125 -1.29 -8.82 12.08
CA ARG A 125 -2.66 -8.96 12.58
C ARG A 125 -3.67 -8.89 11.44
N ALA A 126 -4.73 -9.68 11.56
CA ALA A 126 -5.89 -9.55 10.67
C ALA A 126 -6.49 -8.14 10.78
N VAL A 127 -6.83 -7.57 9.63
CA VAL A 127 -7.40 -6.22 9.54
C VAL A 127 -8.64 -6.29 8.67
N GLY A 128 -9.82 -5.93 9.21
CA GLY A 128 -11.05 -5.84 8.45
C GLY A 128 -11.05 -4.70 7.42
N ALA A 129 -12.00 -4.74 6.51
CA ALA A 129 -12.26 -3.67 5.54
C ALA A 129 -13.34 -2.68 6.02
N ASP A 130 -13.71 -2.75 7.30
CA ASP A 130 -14.73 -1.91 7.90
C ASP A 130 -14.38 -0.44 7.77
N GLY A 131 -15.35 0.38 7.42
CA GLY A 131 -15.18 1.82 7.20
C GLY A 131 -14.59 2.19 5.84
N LEU A 132 -14.14 1.23 5.01
CA LEU A 132 -13.72 1.51 3.64
C LEU A 132 -14.91 1.61 2.67
N ALA A 133 -14.79 2.49 1.70
CA ALA A 133 -15.75 2.58 0.61
C ALA A 133 -15.77 1.27 -0.21
N PRO A 134 -16.96 0.81 -0.65
CA PRO A 134 -17.11 -0.42 -1.40
C PRO A 134 -16.29 -0.42 -2.68
N ARG A 135 -15.34 -1.36 -2.79
CA ARG A 135 -14.49 -1.53 -3.96
C ARG A 135 -14.16 -2.99 -4.20
N ILE A 136 -14.29 -3.44 -5.45
CA ILE A 136 -13.93 -4.79 -5.88
C ILE A 136 -12.61 -4.74 -6.65
N LEU A 137 -11.69 -5.65 -6.30
CA LEU A 137 -10.48 -5.90 -7.07
C LEU A 137 -10.64 -7.18 -7.87
N ILE A 138 -10.49 -7.09 -9.19
CA ILE A 138 -10.39 -8.24 -10.09
C ILE A 138 -8.93 -8.46 -10.41
N ILE A 139 -8.37 -9.55 -9.91
CA ILE A 139 -7.03 -10.05 -10.21
C ILE A 139 -7.19 -11.08 -11.31
N ALA A 140 -6.68 -10.81 -12.51
CA ALA A 140 -7.09 -11.54 -13.67
C ALA A 140 -5.93 -12.01 -14.56
N GLU A 141 -6.17 -13.11 -15.30
CA GLU A 141 -5.38 -13.47 -16.46
C GLU A 141 -5.82 -12.58 -17.64
N LEU A 142 -4.95 -11.64 -18.05
CA LEU A 142 -5.26 -10.65 -19.08
C LEU A 142 -4.68 -10.97 -20.46
N SER A 143 -3.85 -12.01 -20.60
CA SER A 143 -3.22 -12.35 -21.89
C SER A 143 -4.17 -13.03 -22.90
N LEU A 144 -5.34 -13.51 -22.44
CA LEU A 144 -6.32 -14.18 -23.27
C LEU A 144 -7.46 -13.22 -23.64
N GLY A 145 -7.30 -12.44 -24.70
CA GLY A 145 -8.16 -11.31 -25.03
C GLY A 145 -9.67 -11.63 -25.07
N GLN A 146 -10.05 -12.77 -25.65
CA GLN A 146 -11.45 -13.20 -25.76
C GLN A 146 -12.05 -13.52 -24.38
N CYS A 147 -11.36 -14.34 -23.58
CA CYS A 147 -11.79 -14.67 -22.22
C CYS A 147 -11.84 -13.42 -21.33
N THR A 148 -10.83 -12.54 -21.47
CA THR A 148 -10.76 -11.27 -20.76
C THR A 148 -11.96 -10.36 -21.04
N LYS A 149 -12.41 -10.28 -22.30
CA LYS A 149 -13.60 -9.51 -22.68
C LYS A 149 -14.83 -9.98 -21.89
N TYR A 150 -15.15 -11.26 -21.95
CA TYR A 150 -16.42 -11.78 -21.40
C TYR A 150 -16.41 -11.94 -19.88
N ARG A 151 -15.26 -12.17 -19.27
CA ARG A 151 -15.21 -12.47 -17.83
C ARG A 151 -14.59 -11.36 -16.97
N VAL A 152 -13.75 -10.50 -17.57
CA VAL A 152 -13.10 -9.43 -16.82
C VAL A 152 -13.76 -8.09 -17.10
N TRP A 153 -13.78 -7.66 -18.36
CA TRP A 153 -14.31 -6.33 -18.70
C TRP A 153 -15.83 -6.24 -18.57
N GLN A 154 -16.56 -7.27 -19.01
CA GLN A 154 -18.02 -7.34 -18.77
C GLN A 154 -18.33 -7.38 -17.28
N ARG A 155 -17.57 -8.14 -16.48
CA ARG A 155 -17.76 -8.17 -15.03
C ARG A 155 -17.51 -6.81 -14.42
N ALA A 156 -16.44 -6.12 -14.82
CA ALA A 156 -16.14 -4.78 -14.34
C ALA A 156 -17.25 -3.77 -14.74
N GLU A 157 -17.80 -3.89 -15.95
CA GLU A 157 -18.93 -3.07 -16.42
C GLU A 157 -20.19 -3.32 -15.58
N GLN A 158 -20.58 -4.59 -15.39
CA GLN A 158 -21.73 -4.99 -14.58
C GLN A 158 -21.63 -4.53 -13.12
N LEU A 159 -20.43 -4.64 -12.54
CA LEU A 159 -20.17 -4.16 -11.17
C LEU A 159 -20.30 -2.62 -11.08
N ARG A 160 -19.77 -1.89 -12.06
CA ARG A 160 -19.91 -0.42 -12.11
C ARG A 160 -21.37 0.00 -12.31
N TYR A 161 -22.11 -0.72 -13.14
CA TYR A 161 -23.55 -0.51 -13.29
C TYR A 161 -24.31 -0.64 -11.97
N LEU A 162 -23.90 -1.57 -11.11
CA LEU A 162 -24.42 -1.75 -9.76
C LEU A 162 -23.90 -0.73 -8.74
N GLY A 163 -23.02 0.20 -9.13
CA GLY A 163 -22.46 1.24 -8.29
C GLY A 163 -21.16 0.85 -7.55
N TRP A 164 -20.57 -0.33 -7.83
CA TRP A 164 -19.28 -0.71 -7.26
C TRP A 164 -18.13 0.05 -7.91
N ALA A 165 -17.21 0.57 -7.13
CA ALA A 165 -15.88 0.89 -7.62
C ALA A 165 -15.16 -0.43 -7.97
N CYS A 166 -14.61 -0.53 -9.18
CA CYS A 166 -13.95 -1.75 -9.65
C CYS A 166 -12.59 -1.44 -10.26
N ARG A 167 -11.57 -2.17 -9.81
CA ARG A 167 -10.21 -2.13 -10.36
C ARG A 167 -9.83 -3.50 -10.91
N VAL A 168 -9.21 -3.52 -12.09
CA VAL A 168 -8.67 -4.73 -12.73
C VAL A 168 -7.15 -4.64 -12.74
N VAL A 169 -6.47 -5.73 -12.37
CA VAL A 169 -5.00 -5.83 -12.36
C VAL A 169 -4.59 -7.22 -12.83
N ASP A 170 -3.55 -7.31 -13.65
CA ASP A 170 -2.95 -8.59 -14.04
C ASP A 170 -2.33 -9.28 -12.81
N TRP A 171 -2.56 -10.58 -12.66
CA TRP A 171 -2.07 -11.34 -11.52
C TRP A 171 -0.54 -11.40 -11.44
N ARG A 172 0.17 -11.16 -12.56
CA ARG A 172 1.64 -11.12 -12.63
C ARG A 172 2.21 -9.86 -12.01
N ASP A 173 1.42 -8.79 -11.95
CA ASP A 173 1.80 -7.50 -11.36
C ASP A 173 1.64 -7.52 -9.84
N THR A 174 2.40 -8.38 -9.16
CA THR A 174 2.28 -8.63 -7.71
C THR A 174 2.35 -7.37 -6.85
N GLY A 175 3.20 -6.41 -7.16
CA GLY A 175 3.32 -5.14 -6.42
C GLY A 175 2.05 -4.29 -6.49
N PRO A 176 1.58 -3.94 -7.69
CA PRO A 176 0.28 -3.28 -7.91
C PRO A 176 -0.89 -4.01 -7.29
N VAL A 177 -0.94 -5.36 -7.35
CA VAL A 177 -2.00 -6.16 -6.73
C VAL A 177 -1.94 -6.04 -5.20
N LEU A 178 -0.77 -6.20 -4.57
CA LEU A 178 -0.61 -6.06 -3.11
C LEU A 178 -1.05 -4.68 -2.62
N THR A 179 -0.72 -3.64 -3.38
CA THR A 179 -1.16 -2.27 -3.07
C THR A 179 -2.67 -2.12 -3.23
N ALA A 180 -3.27 -2.66 -4.31
CA ALA A 180 -4.70 -2.57 -4.55
C ALA A 180 -5.52 -3.34 -3.50
N LEU A 181 -5.03 -4.46 -3.00
CA LEU A 181 -5.64 -5.23 -1.90
C LEU A 181 -5.87 -4.38 -0.65
N GLN A 182 -5.01 -3.40 -0.37
CA GLN A 182 -5.15 -2.54 0.81
C GLN A 182 -6.40 -1.65 0.79
N PHE A 183 -6.99 -1.44 -0.38
CA PHE A 183 -8.07 -0.47 -0.62
C PHE A 183 -9.38 -1.10 -1.09
N CYS A 184 -9.44 -2.42 -1.25
CA CYS A 184 -10.66 -3.11 -1.67
C CYS A 184 -11.39 -3.75 -0.49
N THR A 185 -12.67 -4.07 -0.74
CA THR A 185 -13.55 -4.73 0.21
C THR A 185 -13.90 -6.16 -0.22
N GLN A 186 -13.67 -6.51 -1.49
CA GLN A 186 -13.88 -7.84 -2.05
C GLN A 186 -12.86 -8.10 -3.17
N VAL A 187 -12.53 -9.37 -3.41
CA VAL A 187 -11.55 -9.79 -4.42
C VAL A 187 -12.12 -10.90 -5.31
N VAL A 188 -11.84 -10.80 -6.60
CA VAL A 188 -12.08 -11.87 -7.59
C VAL A 188 -10.75 -12.28 -8.20
N PHE A 189 -10.45 -13.57 -8.19
CA PHE A 189 -9.33 -14.18 -8.91
C PHE A 189 -9.88 -14.86 -10.15
N TYR A 190 -9.74 -14.21 -11.30
CA TYR A 190 -10.20 -14.76 -12.56
C TYR A 190 -9.09 -15.54 -13.26
N ARG A 191 -9.28 -16.86 -13.40
CA ARG A 191 -8.38 -17.78 -14.13
C ARG A 191 -6.92 -17.68 -13.65
N VAL A 192 -6.72 -17.51 -12.34
CA VAL A 192 -5.40 -17.33 -11.73
C VAL A 192 -4.88 -18.65 -11.16
N PRO A 193 -3.67 -19.11 -11.56
CA PRO A 193 -3.03 -20.30 -11.01
C PRO A 193 -2.29 -19.97 -9.70
N ALA A 194 -2.25 -20.89 -8.75
CA ALA A 194 -1.64 -20.70 -7.42
C ALA A 194 -0.12 -20.83 -7.41
N PHE A 195 0.60 -20.09 -8.24
CA PHE A 195 2.04 -19.91 -8.10
C PHE A 195 2.40 -19.28 -6.75
N ASP A 196 3.65 -19.37 -6.31
CA ASP A 196 4.08 -18.85 -5.01
C ASP A 196 3.78 -17.34 -4.83
N SER A 197 3.92 -16.56 -5.89
CA SER A 197 3.51 -15.16 -5.91
C SER A 197 2.01 -14.98 -5.62
N VAL A 198 1.16 -15.81 -6.22
CA VAL A 198 -0.29 -15.78 -6.02
C VAL A 198 -0.67 -16.27 -4.63
N GLN A 199 0.05 -17.26 -4.08
CA GLN A 199 -0.15 -17.67 -2.69
C GLN A 199 0.10 -16.52 -1.71
N THR A 200 1.10 -15.68 -2.00
CA THR A 200 1.33 -14.44 -1.23
C THR A 200 0.13 -13.48 -1.33
N LEU A 201 -0.46 -13.31 -2.51
CA LEU A 201 -1.65 -12.47 -2.70
C LEU A 201 -2.87 -12.99 -1.94
N LEU A 202 -3.12 -14.31 -2.03
CA LEU A 202 -4.19 -14.99 -1.28
C LEU A 202 -4.00 -14.85 0.23
N ALA A 203 -2.75 -14.95 0.67
CA ALA A 203 -2.38 -14.79 2.06
C ALA A 203 -2.66 -13.36 2.55
N GLU A 204 -2.31 -12.37 1.76
CA GLU A 204 -2.57 -10.97 2.10
C GLU A 204 -4.07 -10.65 2.07
N ALA A 205 -4.81 -11.16 1.10
CA ALA A 205 -6.25 -11.02 1.07
C ALA A 205 -6.92 -11.58 2.34
N ARG A 206 -6.45 -12.73 2.83
CA ARG A 206 -6.91 -13.32 4.10
C ARG A 206 -6.53 -12.47 5.31
N ARG A 207 -5.29 -11.95 5.37
CA ARG A 207 -4.86 -11.04 6.44
C ARG A 207 -5.76 -9.80 6.50
N LEU A 208 -6.21 -9.32 5.34
CA LEU A 208 -7.13 -8.20 5.20
C LEU A 208 -8.60 -8.61 5.36
N SER A 209 -8.89 -9.87 5.69
CA SER A 209 -10.24 -10.44 5.86
C SER A 209 -11.15 -10.17 4.65
N LEU A 210 -10.59 -10.17 3.44
CA LEU A 210 -11.32 -9.91 2.21
C LEU A 210 -12.03 -11.17 1.72
N PRO A 211 -13.34 -11.11 1.43
CA PRO A 211 -14.04 -12.17 0.75
C PRO A 211 -13.42 -12.43 -0.64
N CYS A 212 -12.91 -13.64 -0.88
CA CYS A 212 -12.24 -14.03 -2.10
C CYS A 212 -13.13 -14.93 -2.96
N ARG A 213 -13.24 -14.62 -4.25
CA ARG A 213 -13.95 -15.45 -5.24
C ARG A 213 -12.99 -15.92 -6.30
N TRP A 214 -13.15 -17.17 -6.76
CA TRP A 214 -12.44 -17.68 -7.92
C TRP A 214 -13.40 -17.82 -9.08
N GLU A 215 -13.10 -17.18 -10.22
CA GLU A 215 -13.94 -17.16 -11.39
C GLU A 215 -13.25 -17.86 -12.56
N VAL A 216 -14.01 -18.64 -13.32
CA VAL A 216 -13.54 -19.35 -14.49
C VAL A 216 -14.66 -19.58 -15.51
N ASP A 217 -14.27 -19.70 -16.77
CA ASP A 217 -15.15 -19.95 -17.93
C ASP A 217 -14.95 -21.34 -18.58
N ASP A 218 -13.86 -22.03 -18.24
CA ASP A 218 -13.52 -23.36 -18.76
C ASP A 218 -13.23 -24.36 -17.63
N LEU A 219 -13.38 -25.67 -17.94
CA LEU A 219 -13.10 -26.74 -17.02
C LEU A 219 -11.61 -27.06 -16.96
N ILE A 220 -10.81 -26.15 -16.35
CA ILE A 220 -9.33 -26.19 -16.28
C ILE A 220 -8.77 -26.51 -14.90
N PHE A 221 -9.61 -26.92 -13.95
CA PHE A 221 -9.24 -27.13 -12.54
C PHE A 221 -9.40 -28.57 -12.06
N ASP A 222 -9.86 -29.46 -12.91
CA ASP A 222 -9.99 -30.90 -12.63
C ASP A 222 -9.23 -31.72 -13.68
N ARG A 223 -8.25 -32.50 -13.20
CA ARG A 223 -7.35 -33.25 -14.07
C ARG A 223 -8.07 -34.35 -14.87
N ASP A 224 -8.95 -35.07 -14.21
CA ASP A 224 -9.59 -36.26 -14.81
C ASP A 224 -10.63 -35.83 -15.85
N LEU A 225 -11.36 -34.74 -15.55
CA LEU A 225 -12.29 -34.16 -16.49
C LEU A 225 -11.57 -33.44 -17.64
N TYR A 226 -10.44 -32.76 -17.37
CA TYR A 226 -9.65 -32.11 -18.40
C TYR A 226 -9.07 -33.11 -19.41
N LEU A 227 -8.62 -34.29 -18.95
CA LEU A 227 -8.11 -35.36 -19.81
C LEU A 227 -9.16 -35.94 -20.76
N ARG A 228 -10.46 -35.71 -20.52
CA ARG A 228 -11.54 -36.15 -21.41
C ARG A 228 -11.75 -35.22 -22.62
N ASN A 229 -10.98 -34.12 -22.72
CA ASN A 229 -10.99 -33.25 -23.89
C ASN A 229 -10.21 -33.90 -25.04
N GLY A 230 -10.88 -34.23 -26.14
CA GLY A 230 -10.28 -34.89 -27.30
C GLY A 230 -9.10 -34.15 -27.92
N ASN A 231 -9.10 -32.81 -27.81
CA ASN A 231 -8.02 -31.99 -28.32
C ASN A 231 -6.67 -32.21 -27.59
N LEU A 232 -6.65 -32.75 -26.36
CA LEU A 232 -5.40 -33.03 -25.63
C LEU A 232 -4.64 -34.24 -26.17
N ALA A 233 -5.34 -35.12 -26.86
CA ALA A 233 -4.73 -36.34 -27.42
C ALA A 233 -3.74 -36.03 -28.56
N THR A 234 -3.88 -34.87 -29.20
CA THR A 234 -3.01 -34.40 -30.30
C THR A 234 -1.77 -33.64 -29.85
N LEU A 235 -1.67 -33.30 -28.55
CA LEU A 235 -0.54 -32.53 -28.01
C LEU A 235 0.66 -33.42 -27.67
N PRO A 236 1.91 -32.91 -27.84
CA PRO A 236 3.11 -33.55 -27.34
C PRO A 236 3.06 -33.84 -25.84
N ASP A 237 3.67 -34.94 -25.38
CA ASP A 237 3.63 -35.36 -23.97
C ASP A 237 4.16 -34.27 -23.01
N ALA A 238 5.18 -33.49 -23.41
CA ALA A 238 5.76 -32.41 -22.62
C ALA A 238 4.78 -31.26 -22.43
N GLU A 239 4.05 -30.87 -23.48
CA GLU A 239 3.03 -29.81 -23.43
C GLU A 239 1.82 -30.27 -22.59
N ARG A 240 1.37 -31.51 -22.79
CA ARG A 240 0.32 -32.10 -21.97
C ARG A 240 0.67 -32.12 -20.50
N ALA A 241 1.92 -32.48 -20.14
CA ALA A 241 2.39 -32.45 -18.75
C ALA A 241 2.38 -31.05 -18.15
N GLN A 242 2.78 -30.02 -18.90
CA GLN A 242 2.72 -28.62 -18.49
C GLN A 242 1.29 -28.12 -18.26
N LEU A 243 0.37 -28.47 -19.15
CA LEU A 243 -1.04 -28.13 -18.99
C LEU A 243 -1.63 -28.78 -17.73
N LEU A 244 -1.34 -30.06 -17.48
CA LEU A 244 -1.82 -30.77 -16.30
C LEU A 244 -1.22 -30.22 -14.98
N LEU A 245 0.02 -29.71 -15.02
CA LEU A 245 0.59 -28.95 -13.89
C LEU A 245 -0.23 -27.69 -13.65
N GLY A 246 -0.56 -26.94 -14.71
CA GLY A 246 -1.41 -25.75 -14.66
C GLY A 246 -2.78 -26.06 -14.05
N VAL A 247 -3.42 -27.16 -14.44
CA VAL A 247 -4.70 -27.62 -13.87
C VAL A 247 -4.63 -27.77 -12.36
N GLY A 248 -3.54 -28.36 -11.83
CA GLY A 248 -3.30 -28.49 -10.40
C GLY A 248 -3.17 -27.14 -9.68
N LEU A 249 -2.51 -26.17 -10.33
CA LEU A 249 -2.36 -24.82 -9.79
C LEU A 249 -3.69 -24.05 -9.79
N PHE A 250 -4.52 -24.19 -10.83
CA PHE A 250 -5.87 -23.61 -10.88
C PHE A 250 -6.75 -24.20 -9.78
N ARG A 251 -6.76 -25.52 -9.60
CA ARG A 251 -7.49 -26.19 -8.50
C ARG A 251 -7.06 -25.65 -7.14
N LYS A 252 -5.74 -25.51 -6.92
CA LYS A 252 -5.20 -24.98 -5.67
C LYS A 252 -5.66 -23.55 -5.38
N CYS A 253 -5.69 -22.68 -6.40
CA CYS A 253 -6.20 -21.31 -6.26
C CYS A 253 -7.71 -21.30 -5.98
N MET A 254 -8.48 -22.09 -6.71
CA MET A 254 -9.93 -22.24 -6.54
C MET A 254 -10.28 -22.63 -5.09
N LEU A 255 -9.65 -23.68 -4.57
CA LEU A 255 -9.90 -24.19 -3.22
C LEU A 255 -9.37 -23.27 -2.11
N ALA A 256 -8.53 -22.31 -2.46
CA ALA A 256 -8.04 -21.30 -1.54
C ALA A 256 -8.99 -20.08 -1.41
N CYS A 257 -9.99 -19.96 -2.28
CA CYS A 257 -11.03 -18.91 -2.24
C CYS A 257 -12.27 -19.40 -1.50
N ASP A 258 -13.08 -18.44 -1.03
CA ASP A 258 -14.28 -18.73 -0.25
C ASP A 258 -15.44 -19.21 -1.12
N ARG A 259 -15.55 -18.68 -2.36
CA ARG A 259 -16.65 -18.90 -3.30
C ARG A 259 -16.15 -19.05 -4.72
N GLY A 260 -16.96 -19.76 -5.56
CA GLY A 260 -16.74 -19.88 -6.99
C GLY A 260 -17.73 -19.05 -7.80
N ILE A 261 -17.30 -18.66 -9.01
CA ILE A 261 -18.15 -18.09 -10.05
C ILE A 261 -17.89 -18.89 -11.32
N ALA A 262 -18.92 -19.52 -11.85
CA ALA A 262 -18.90 -20.26 -13.09
C ALA A 262 -19.68 -19.55 -14.19
N SER A 263 -19.31 -19.77 -15.45
CA SER A 263 -20.05 -19.24 -16.61
C SER A 263 -21.30 -20.03 -16.96
N THR A 264 -21.38 -21.28 -16.47
CA THR A 264 -22.50 -22.20 -16.79
C THR A 264 -22.89 -23.07 -15.58
N PRO A 265 -24.12 -23.57 -15.51
CA PRO A 265 -24.53 -24.52 -14.47
C PRO A 265 -23.66 -25.80 -14.42
N ALA A 266 -23.30 -26.36 -15.58
CA ALA A 266 -22.46 -27.56 -15.65
C ALA A 266 -21.06 -27.32 -15.09
N LEU A 267 -20.47 -26.15 -15.38
CA LEU A 267 -19.19 -25.76 -14.82
C LEU A 267 -19.27 -25.60 -13.30
N ALA A 268 -20.37 -24.99 -12.79
CA ALA A 268 -20.61 -24.87 -11.35
C ALA A 268 -20.75 -26.23 -10.66
N GLU A 269 -21.42 -27.19 -11.29
CA GLU A 269 -21.51 -28.58 -10.82
C GLU A 269 -20.12 -29.22 -10.71
N ALA A 270 -19.28 -29.04 -11.73
CA ALA A 270 -17.90 -29.53 -11.73
C ALA A 270 -17.04 -28.86 -10.64
N MET A 271 -17.18 -27.55 -10.41
CA MET A 271 -16.48 -26.86 -9.34
C MET A 271 -16.90 -27.38 -7.95
N ARG A 272 -18.19 -27.64 -7.76
CA ARG A 272 -18.69 -28.23 -6.50
C ARG A 272 -18.16 -29.65 -6.29
N ALA A 273 -18.17 -30.48 -7.33
CA ALA A 273 -17.59 -31.81 -7.30
C ALA A 273 -16.08 -31.79 -7.01
N ALA A 274 -15.38 -30.76 -7.49
CA ALA A 274 -13.96 -30.55 -7.19
C ALA A 274 -13.68 -30.07 -5.76
N GLY A 275 -14.71 -29.77 -4.94
CA GLY A 275 -14.59 -29.44 -3.53
C GLY A 275 -14.92 -28.00 -3.14
N LEU A 276 -15.26 -27.12 -4.07
CA LEU A 276 -15.69 -25.74 -3.75
C LEU A 276 -17.22 -25.68 -3.59
N ARG A 277 -17.69 -25.68 -2.35
CA ARG A 277 -19.14 -25.87 -2.03
C ARG A 277 -20.04 -24.74 -2.51
N ASP A 278 -19.64 -23.50 -2.36
CA ASP A 278 -20.42 -22.31 -2.71
C ASP A 278 -20.00 -21.80 -4.08
N VAL A 279 -20.78 -22.08 -5.10
CA VAL A 279 -20.53 -21.69 -6.50
C VAL A 279 -21.77 -21.04 -7.08
N ALA A 280 -21.63 -19.81 -7.51
CA ALA A 280 -22.66 -19.06 -8.23
C ALA A 280 -22.46 -19.21 -9.76
N VAL A 281 -23.53 -19.08 -10.50
CA VAL A 281 -23.50 -19.00 -11.97
C VAL A 281 -23.73 -17.56 -12.37
N ILE A 282 -22.82 -17.02 -13.17
CA ILE A 282 -23.00 -15.75 -13.87
C ILE A 282 -22.64 -15.99 -15.32
N GLU A 283 -23.68 -16.04 -16.16
CA GLU A 283 -23.56 -16.29 -17.59
C GLU A 283 -22.76 -15.18 -18.30
N ASN A 284 -22.26 -15.46 -19.49
CA ASN A 284 -21.79 -14.42 -20.39
C ASN A 284 -22.98 -13.56 -20.83
N ALA A 285 -22.72 -12.28 -21.07
CA ALA A 285 -23.74 -11.31 -21.40
C ALA A 285 -23.38 -10.51 -22.64
N LEU A 286 -24.28 -9.67 -23.08
CA LEU A 286 -23.96 -8.54 -23.93
C LEU A 286 -23.27 -7.46 -23.10
N ASP A 287 -22.52 -6.59 -23.78
CA ASP A 287 -21.85 -5.42 -23.16
C ASP A 287 -22.00 -4.17 -24.03
N ALA A 288 -21.63 -3.03 -23.50
CA ALA A 288 -21.77 -1.76 -24.23
C ALA A 288 -20.98 -1.75 -25.54
N GLU A 289 -19.80 -2.39 -25.57
CA GLU A 289 -19.00 -2.50 -26.80
C GLU A 289 -19.74 -3.30 -27.88
N THR A 290 -20.24 -4.48 -27.54
CA THR A 290 -21.00 -5.33 -28.47
C THR A 290 -22.23 -4.59 -29.02
N LEU A 291 -23.00 -3.96 -28.12
CA LEU A 291 -24.20 -3.21 -28.52
C LEU A 291 -23.88 -2.00 -29.42
N ALA A 292 -22.79 -1.29 -29.15
CA ALA A 292 -22.35 -0.18 -29.97
C ALA A 292 -21.89 -0.63 -31.38
N VAL A 293 -21.15 -1.76 -31.45
CA VAL A 293 -20.73 -2.34 -32.72
C VAL A 293 -21.96 -2.77 -33.56
N VAL A 294 -22.89 -3.49 -32.95
CA VAL A 294 -24.13 -3.95 -33.61
C VAL A 294 -24.97 -2.77 -34.10
N ALA A 295 -25.10 -1.70 -33.30
CA ALA A 295 -25.81 -0.49 -33.74
C ALA A 295 -25.13 0.20 -34.94
N GLY A 296 -23.79 0.22 -34.97
CA GLY A 296 -23.01 0.79 -36.06
C GLY A 296 -23.07 -0.03 -37.39
N LEU A 297 -23.26 -1.34 -37.27
CA LEU A 297 -23.37 -2.22 -38.42
C LEU A 297 -24.74 -2.16 -39.12
N GLY A 298 -25.73 -1.46 -38.57
CA GLY A 298 -27.08 -1.43 -39.13
C GLY A 298 -27.75 -2.82 -39.12
N ALA A 299 -27.49 -3.60 -38.08
CA ALA A 299 -27.95 -4.96 -37.92
C ALA A 299 -29.46 -5.13 -38.17
N GLY A 300 -29.82 -5.84 -39.19
CA GLY A 300 -31.19 -6.04 -39.66
C GLY A 300 -31.45 -5.56 -41.10
N GLN A 301 -30.45 -5.04 -41.80
CA GLN A 301 -30.60 -4.86 -43.25
C GLN A 301 -30.64 -6.26 -43.88
N ALA A 302 -31.83 -6.60 -44.40
CA ALA A 302 -32.03 -7.84 -45.12
C ALA A 302 -31.04 -7.87 -46.29
N ARG A 303 -30.19 -8.91 -46.35
CA ARG A 303 -29.54 -9.24 -47.63
C ARG A 303 -30.61 -9.51 -48.67
N ASP A 304 -30.34 -9.05 -49.88
CA ASP A 304 -31.19 -9.28 -51.02
C ASP A 304 -31.48 -10.78 -51.18
N ASP A 305 -32.73 -11.18 -51.27
CA ASP A 305 -33.20 -12.57 -51.33
C ASP A 305 -32.87 -13.24 -52.69
N GLY A 306 -31.81 -12.76 -53.40
CA GLY A 306 -31.40 -13.30 -54.71
C GLY A 306 -30.83 -14.72 -54.66
N ASP A 307 -30.68 -15.34 -55.80
CA ASP A 307 -30.05 -16.66 -56.04
C ASP A 307 -28.54 -16.71 -55.72
N GLY A 308 -28.05 -15.78 -54.87
CA GLY A 308 -26.64 -15.65 -54.49
C GLY A 308 -26.16 -16.73 -53.55
N PRO A 309 -24.85 -16.73 -53.25
CA PRO A 309 -24.26 -17.67 -52.27
C PRO A 309 -24.81 -17.48 -50.89
N VAL A 310 -25.09 -18.59 -50.19
CA VAL A 310 -25.48 -18.64 -48.78
C VAL A 310 -24.21 -18.95 -47.93
N VAL A 311 -23.77 -17.98 -47.16
CA VAL A 311 -22.51 -18.08 -46.41
C VAL A 311 -22.74 -18.66 -45.02
N VAL A 312 -22.16 -19.83 -44.77
CA VAL A 312 -22.05 -20.49 -43.46
C VAL A 312 -20.75 -20.04 -42.82
N ILE A 313 -20.80 -19.50 -41.62
CA ILE A 313 -19.59 -19.02 -40.91
C ILE A 313 -19.32 -19.80 -39.63
N TYR A 314 -18.05 -20.14 -39.42
CA TYR A 314 -17.52 -20.74 -38.21
C TYR A 314 -16.37 -19.89 -37.65
N GLY A 315 -16.52 -19.43 -36.44
CA GLY A 315 -15.41 -18.77 -35.67
C GLY A 315 -14.63 -19.78 -34.88
N SER A 316 -13.34 -20.00 -35.25
CA SER A 316 -12.39 -20.79 -34.46
C SER A 316 -11.47 -19.84 -33.69
N GLY A 317 -11.44 -19.93 -32.36
CA GLY A 317 -10.52 -19.12 -31.57
C GLY A 317 -9.08 -19.62 -31.63
N THR A 318 -8.87 -20.93 -31.52
CA THR A 318 -7.57 -21.59 -31.44
C THR A 318 -7.68 -23.03 -31.96
N ARG A 319 -6.57 -23.69 -32.26
CA ARG A 319 -6.51 -25.12 -32.67
C ARG A 319 -7.14 -26.12 -31.68
N THR A 320 -7.46 -25.67 -30.47
CA THR A 320 -8.17 -26.49 -29.48
C THR A 320 -9.67 -26.74 -29.84
N HIS A 321 -10.12 -26.35 -31.03
CA HIS A 321 -11.47 -26.54 -31.52
C HIS A 321 -11.56 -27.51 -32.73
N ASP A 322 -10.45 -28.14 -33.09
CA ASP A 322 -10.42 -29.05 -34.26
C ASP A 322 -11.39 -30.23 -34.10
N ALA A 323 -11.43 -30.87 -32.92
CA ALA A 323 -12.36 -31.95 -32.63
C ALA A 323 -13.84 -31.47 -32.63
N ASP A 324 -14.10 -30.28 -32.11
CA ASP A 324 -15.42 -29.66 -32.08
C ASP A 324 -15.96 -29.44 -33.52
N PHE A 325 -15.13 -28.87 -34.41
CA PHE A 325 -15.53 -28.61 -35.80
C PHE A 325 -15.82 -29.87 -36.56
N ARG A 326 -15.10 -30.97 -36.35
CA ARG A 326 -15.28 -32.26 -37.00
C ARG A 326 -16.68 -32.84 -36.85
N VAL A 327 -17.38 -32.48 -35.77
CA VAL A 327 -18.77 -32.92 -35.53
C VAL A 327 -19.72 -32.43 -36.64
N ALA A 328 -19.51 -31.28 -37.22
CA ALA A 328 -20.36 -30.71 -38.26
C ALA A 328 -19.92 -31.11 -39.68
N VAL A 329 -18.71 -31.67 -39.87
CA VAL A 329 -18.11 -31.88 -41.21
C VAL A 329 -18.91 -32.80 -42.10
N PRO A 330 -19.37 -33.98 -41.64
CA PRO A 330 -20.17 -34.86 -42.54
C PRO A 330 -21.46 -34.16 -43.00
N GLY A 331 -22.16 -33.48 -42.10
CA GLY A 331 -23.37 -32.72 -42.43
C GLY A 331 -23.12 -31.54 -43.35
N LEU A 332 -22.01 -30.80 -43.14
CA LEU A 332 -21.58 -29.73 -44.04
C LEU A 332 -21.29 -30.27 -45.46
N VAL A 333 -20.53 -31.37 -45.55
CA VAL A 333 -20.21 -32.04 -46.81
C VAL A 333 -21.48 -32.45 -47.52
N ALA A 334 -22.41 -33.10 -46.86
CA ALA A 334 -23.68 -33.52 -47.42
C ALA A 334 -24.55 -32.34 -47.89
N ALA A 335 -24.60 -31.25 -47.11
CA ALA A 335 -25.36 -30.07 -47.48
C ALA A 335 -24.74 -29.32 -48.67
N MET A 336 -23.41 -29.13 -48.68
CA MET A 336 -22.67 -28.41 -49.73
C MET A 336 -22.60 -29.21 -51.02
N ALA A 337 -22.67 -30.56 -50.97
CA ALA A 337 -22.77 -31.41 -52.16
C ALA A 337 -24.18 -31.33 -52.79
N ALA A 338 -25.23 -31.18 -51.97
CA ALA A 338 -26.61 -31.08 -52.44
C ALA A 338 -26.99 -29.66 -52.91
N ASP A 339 -26.32 -28.60 -52.40
CA ASP A 339 -26.63 -27.21 -52.73
C ASP A 339 -25.34 -26.41 -53.03
N ALA A 340 -25.18 -26.03 -54.30
CA ALA A 340 -24.04 -25.29 -54.79
C ALA A 340 -23.97 -23.82 -54.26
N ARG A 341 -25.07 -23.30 -53.73
CA ARG A 341 -25.13 -21.94 -53.11
C ARG A 341 -24.44 -21.89 -51.74
N LEU A 342 -24.24 -23.02 -51.08
CA LEU A 342 -23.62 -23.07 -49.77
C LEU A 342 -22.10 -22.84 -49.85
N TRP A 343 -21.63 -21.81 -49.15
CA TRP A 343 -20.24 -21.47 -48.99
C TRP A 343 -19.87 -21.55 -47.52
N LEU A 344 -18.64 -21.94 -47.19
CA LEU A 344 -18.16 -22.05 -45.81
C LEU A 344 -17.02 -21.06 -45.57
N GLN A 345 -17.19 -20.16 -44.57
CA GLN A 345 -16.13 -19.30 -44.06
C GLN A 345 -15.67 -19.78 -42.69
N ILE A 346 -14.38 -20.04 -42.58
CA ILE A 346 -13.72 -20.40 -41.30
C ILE A 346 -12.83 -19.21 -40.86
N VAL A 347 -13.10 -18.66 -39.70
CA VAL A 347 -12.35 -17.50 -39.15
C VAL A 347 -11.49 -17.94 -37.96
N GLY A 348 -10.19 -17.82 -38.07
CA GLY A 348 -9.23 -18.19 -37.05
C GLY A 348 -8.37 -19.38 -37.42
N ASP A 349 -7.73 -20.01 -36.39
CA ASP A 349 -6.79 -21.10 -36.59
C ASP A 349 -7.50 -22.45 -36.44
N LEU A 350 -7.58 -23.21 -37.54
CA LEU A 350 -8.24 -24.52 -37.59
C LEU A 350 -7.51 -25.46 -38.59
N ALA A 351 -7.32 -26.71 -38.23
CA ALA A 351 -6.88 -27.72 -39.14
C ALA A 351 -8.09 -28.18 -39.99
N VAL A 352 -8.21 -27.64 -41.22
CA VAL A 352 -9.35 -27.94 -42.09
C VAL A 352 -9.37 -29.41 -42.48
N PRO A 353 -10.47 -30.15 -42.27
CA PRO A 353 -10.61 -31.53 -42.65
C PRO A 353 -10.54 -31.72 -44.19
N GLY A 354 -9.83 -32.81 -44.60
CA GLY A 354 -9.60 -33.07 -46.04
C GLY A 354 -10.85 -33.29 -46.88
N GLU A 355 -11.96 -33.70 -46.26
CA GLU A 355 -13.25 -33.89 -46.87
C GLU A 355 -13.83 -32.60 -47.46
N LEU A 356 -13.46 -31.45 -46.90
CA LEU A 356 -13.89 -30.14 -47.40
C LEU A 356 -13.07 -29.65 -48.59
N ALA A 357 -11.92 -30.24 -48.89
CA ALA A 357 -11.09 -29.89 -50.03
C ALA A 357 -11.78 -30.06 -51.38
N ALA A 358 -12.76 -30.95 -51.47
CA ALA A 358 -13.56 -31.19 -52.69
C ALA A 358 -14.40 -29.97 -53.11
N PHE A 359 -14.62 -29.01 -52.24
CA PHE A 359 -15.46 -27.83 -52.53
C PHE A 359 -14.66 -26.60 -53.01
N GLY A 360 -13.32 -26.69 -53.04
CA GLY A 360 -12.45 -25.67 -53.61
C GLY A 360 -12.71 -24.27 -53.05
N ASP A 361 -12.98 -23.31 -53.94
CA ASP A 361 -13.16 -21.89 -53.54
C ASP A 361 -14.41 -21.63 -52.70
N ARG A 362 -15.30 -22.61 -52.54
CA ARG A 362 -16.46 -22.50 -51.63
C ARG A 362 -16.09 -22.65 -50.15
N VAL A 363 -14.83 -22.97 -49.81
CA VAL A 363 -14.31 -23.03 -48.46
C VAL A 363 -13.23 -21.96 -48.27
N GLU A 364 -13.58 -20.89 -47.62
CA GLU A 364 -12.70 -19.74 -47.37
C GLU A 364 -12.14 -19.78 -45.94
N ILE A 365 -10.82 -19.64 -45.77
CA ILE A 365 -10.16 -19.57 -44.46
C ILE A 365 -9.66 -18.15 -44.23
N LEU A 366 -10.17 -17.50 -43.22
CA LEU A 366 -9.83 -16.14 -42.85
C LEU A 366 -9.00 -16.16 -41.59
N PRO A 367 -7.95 -15.31 -41.47
CA PRO A 367 -7.20 -15.20 -40.23
C PRO A 367 -8.07 -14.68 -39.07
N GLY A 368 -7.71 -14.98 -37.86
CA GLY A 368 -8.35 -14.42 -36.65
C GLY A 368 -8.40 -12.90 -36.72
N ARG A 369 -9.47 -12.30 -36.29
CA ARG A 369 -9.75 -10.87 -36.33
C ARG A 369 -9.96 -10.28 -34.94
N PRO A 370 -9.70 -8.97 -34.74
CA PRO A 370 -10.17 -8.24 -33.57
C PRO A 370 -11.71 -8.40 -33.44
N TYR A 371 -12.19 -8.37 -32.21
CA TYR A 371 -13.62 -8.67 -31.92
C TYR A 371 -14.62 -7.87 -32.76
N ARG A 372 -14.38 -6.57 -32.93
CA ARG A 372 -15.22 -5.69 -33.74
C ARG A 372 -15.30 -6.13 -35.21
N ASP A 373 -14.14 -6.49 -35.78
CA ASP A 373 -14.05 -6.93 -37.17
C ASP A 373 -14.65 -8.33 -37.36
N TYR A 374 -14.53 -9.19 -36.33
CA TYR A 374 -15.19 -10.49 -36.30
C TYR A 374 -16.74 -10.36 -36.32
N LEU A 375 -17.29 -9.45 -35.50
CA LEU A 375 -18.74 -9.19 -35.54
C LEU A 375 -19.20 -8.63 -36.91
N ALA A 376 -18.36 -7.83 -37.57
CA ALA A 376 -18.66 -7.33 -38.91
C ALA A 376 -18.66 -8.45 -39.94
N LEU A 377 -17.80 -9.47 -39.84
CA LEU A 377 -17.83 -10.67 -40.67
C LEU A 377 -19.07 -11.52 -40.37
N LEU A 378 -19.41 -11.75 -39.09
CA LEU A 378 -20.63 -12.44 -38.71
C LEU A 378 -21.87 -11.77 -39.30
N ALA A 379 -21.93 -10.44 -39.31
CA ALA A 379 -23.04 -9.67 -39.85
C ALA A 379 -23.18 -9.84 -41.38
N GLN A 380 -22.14 -10.29 -42.08
CA GLN A 380 -22.13 -10.55 -43.52
C GLN A 380 -22.48 -12.00 -43.86
N ALA A 381 -22.54 -12.92 -42.92
CA ALA A 381 -22.90 -14.31 -43.14
C ALA A 381 -24.42 -14.51 -43.11
N ASP A 382 -24.86 -15.66 -43.58
CA ASP A 382 -26.27 -16.04 -43.60
C ASP A 382 -26.64 -17.07 -42.52
N ILE A 383 -25.67 -17.89 -42.10
CA ILE A 383 -25.85 -18.95 -41.08
C ILE A 383 -24.59 -19.05 -40.26
N ALA A 384 -24.70 -19.00 -38.95
CA ALA A 384 -23.57 -19.30 -38.03
C ALA A 384 -23.63 -20.78 -37.61
N ILE A 385 -22.46 -21.39 -37.39
CA ILE A 385 -22.43 -22.73 -36.83
C ILE A 385 -21.59 -22.76 -35.53
N ALA A 386 -22.06 -23.60 -34.61
CA ALA A 386 -21.35 -23.78 -33.34
C ALA A 386 -21.35 -25.29 -32.95
N PRO A 387 -20.58 -26.11 -33.68
CA PRO A 387 -20.43 -27.51 -33.35
C PRO A 387 -19.56 -27.68 -32.09
N LEU A 388 -19.93 -28.65 -31.26
CA LEU A 388 -19.19 -29.09 -30.07
C LEU A 388 -19.27 -30.62 -29.98
N GLU A 389 -18.12 -31.25 -29.72
CA GLU A 389 -18.02 -32.69 -29.42
C GLU A 389 -18.87 -33.07 -28.20
N ASP A 390 -19.47 -34.25 -28.23
CA ASP A 390 -20.25 -34.79 -27.11
C ASP A 390 -19.34 -35.25 -25.96
N CYS A 391 -18.97 -34.33 -25.09
CA CYS A 391 -18.18 -34.60 -23.94
C CYS A 391 -18.49 -33.61 -22.79
N ILE A 392 -18.20 -34.06 -21.57
CA ILE A 392 -18.44 -33.28 -20.33
C ILE A 392 -17.69 -31.94 -20.32
N PHE A 393 -16.55 -31.87 -21.00
CA PHE A 393 -15.78 -30.65 -21.13
C PHE A 393 -16.57 -29.57 -21.90
N ASN A 394 -17.25 -29.98 -23.00
CA ASN A 394 -18.06 -29.11 -23.83
C ASN A 394 -19.43 -28.78 -23.21
N ASP A 395 -19.96 -29.65 -22.35
CA ASP A 395 -21.15 -29.33 -21.55
C ASP A 395 -20.91 -28.16 -20.58
N ALA A 396 -19.67 -27.98 -20.15
CA ALA A 396 -19.26 -26.86 -19.29
C ALA A 396 -19.05 -25.54 -20.04
N LYS A 397 -18.91 -25.56 -21.40
CA LYS A 397 -18.71 -24.35 -22.21
C LYS A 397 -19.95 -23.49 -22.24
N SER A 398 -19.76 -22.19 -22.43
CA SER A 398 -20.84 -21.21 -22.60
C SER A 398 -21.35 -21.15 -24.03
N ASN A 399 -22.52 -20.55 -24.19
CA ASN A 399 -23.22 -20.37 -25.50
C ASN A 399 -22.83 -19.06 -26.20
N ILE A 400 -21.62 -18.56 -25.99
CA ILE A 400 -21.22 -17.24 -26.49
C ILE A 400 -21.33 -17.11 -28.01
N LYS A 401 -21.00 -18.15 -28.76
CA LYS A 401 -21.11 -18.13 -30.22
C LYS A 401 -22.57 -17.93 -30.71
N TYR A 402 -23.51 -18.49 -29.97
CA TYR A 402 -24.94 -18.23 -30.21
C TYR A 402 -25.31 -16.78 -29.88
N ILE A 403 -24.86 -16.25 -28.74
CA ILE A 403 -25.16 -14.87 -28.33
C ILE A 403 -24.63 -13.88 -29.36
N GLU A 404 -23.39 -14.07 -29.85
CA GLU A 404 -22.74 -13.23 -30.84
C GLU A 404 -23.48 -13.23 -32.21
N ALA A 405 -23.89 -14.41 -32.67
CA ALA A 405 -24.64 -14.53 -33.90
C ALA A 405 -26.09 -13.97 -33.77
N ALA A 406 -26.78 -14.37 -32.72
CA ALA A 406 -28.18 -13.99 -32.50
C ALA A 406 -28.34 -12.47 -32.27
N ILE A 407 -27.41 -11.76 -31.61
CA ILE A 407 -27.52 -10.29 -31.48
C ILE A 407 -27.48 -9.57 -32.82
N LEU A 408 -26.83 -10.15 -33.82
CA LEU A 408 -26.78 -9.67 -35.19
C LEU A 408 -28.02 -10.08 -36.01
N GLY A 409 -28.92 -10.90 -35.47
CA GLY A 409 -30.04 -11.48 -36.16
C GLY A 409 -29.67 -12.64 -37.09
N LEU A 410 -28.49 -13.22 -36.89
CA LEU A 410 -27.98 -14.34 -37.66
C LEU A 410 -28.47 -15.67 -37.04
N PRO A 411 -29.17 -16.54 -37.82
CA PRO A 411 -29.59 -17.86 -37.33
C PRO A 411 -28.35 -18.75 -37.11
N SER A 412 -28.39 -19.52 -36.04
CA SER A 412 -27.31 -20.43 -35.68
C SER A 412 -27.75 -21.87 -35.72
N VAL A 413 -26.85 -22.77 -36.18
CA VAL A 413 -26.96 -24.23 -35.99
C VAL A 413 -25.92 -24.64 -34.96
N CYS A 414 -26.35 -25.25 -33.85
CA CYS A 414 -25.51 -25.57 -32.72
C CYS A 414 -25.64 -27.02 -32.31
N SER A 415 -24.57 -27.64 -31.79
CA SER A 415 -24.69 -28.93 -31.11
C SER A 415 -25.55 -28.78 -29.84
N PRO A 416 -26.41 -29.79 -29.49
CA PRO A 416 -27.30 -29.67 -28.33
C PRO A 416 -26.55 -29.86 -26.98
N ARG A 417 -25.45 -29.12 -26.80
CA ARG A 417 -24.72 -29.09 -25.50
C ARG A 417 -25.49 -28.21 -24.52
N ARG A 418 -25.34 -28.47 -23.21
CA ARG A 418 -26.20 -27.93 -22.15
C ARG A 418 -26.46 -26.42 -22.29
N ALA A 419 -25.45 -25.59 -22.45
CA ALA A 419 -25.63 -24.13 -22.57
C ALA A 419 -26.35 -23.72 -23.85
N PHE A 420 -26.21 -24.46 -24.97
CA PHE A 420 -26.95 -24.18 -26.18
C PHE A 420 -28.38 -24.71 -26.09
N ALA A 421 -28.58 -25.94 -25.56
CA ALA A 421 -29.91 -26.51 -25.37
C ALA A 421 -30.79 -25.69 -24.41
N ASP A 422 -30.16 -25.03 -23.39
CA ASP A 422 -30.85 -24.15 -22.46
C ASP A 422 -31.26 -22.81 -23.10
N ALA A 423 -30.56 -22.38 -24.15
CA ALA A 423 -30.77 -21.08 -24.79
C ALA A 423 -31.62 -21.18 -26.07
N ILE A 424 -31.54 -22.31 -26.82
CA ILE A 424 -32.12 -22.50 -28.13
C ILE A 424 -33.38 -23.35 -28.05
N ILE A 425 -34.46 -22.82 -28.56
CA ILE A 425 -35.67 -23.57 -28.89
C ILE A 425 -35.58 -23.87 -30.38
N ASP A 426 -35.38 -25.18 -30.69
CA ASP A 426 -35.12 -25.64 -32.06
C ASP A 426 -36.16 -25.12 -33.05
N GLY A 427 -35.70 -24.62 -34.19
CA GLY A 427 -36.49 -24.05 -35.27
C GLY A 427 -37.18 -22.72 -34.99
N ARG A 428 -37.04 -22.16 -33.74
CA ARG A 428 -37.64 -20.87 -33.36
C ARG A 428 -36.62 -19.74 -33.29
N ASN A 429 -35.60 -19.90 -32.47
CA ASN A 429 -34.57 -18.85 -32.20
C ASN A 429 -33.17 -19.34 -32.54
N GLY A 430 -33.02 -20.53 -33.06
CA GLY A 430 -31.84 -21.22 -33.56
C GLY A 430 -32.18 -22.63 -33.96
N CYS A 431 -31.20 -23.41 -34.41
CA CYS A 431 -31.35 -24.82 -34.71
C CYS A 431 -30.40 -25.66 -33.87
N LEU A 432 -30.86 -26.84 -33.45
CA LEU A 432 -30.05 -27.83 -32.72
C LEU A 432 -29.79 -29.01 -33.65
N ALA A 433 -28.53 -29.44 -33.81
CA ALA A 433 -28.12 -30.57 -34.65
C ALA A 433 -27.28 -31.56 -33.83
N ALA A 434 -27.77 -32.78 -33.63
CA ALA A 434 -27.12 -33.86 -32.87
C ALA A 434 -26.40 -34.87 -33.78
N THR A 435 -26.96 -35.12 -34.98
CA THR A 435 -26.48 -36.12 -35.93
C THR A 435 -26.03 -35.45 -37.22
N ASP A 436 -25.28 -36.19 -38.06
CA ASP A 436 -24.86 -35.70 -39.38
C ASP A 436 -26.07 -35.31 -40.25
N ASP A 437 -27.17 -36.06 -40.18
CA ASP A 437 -28.42 -35.79 -40.90
C ASP A 437 -29.08 -34.50 -40.35
N ASP A 438 -29.07 -34.25 -39.05
CA ASP A 438 -29.61 -33.00 -38.48
C ASP A 438 -28.79 -31.78 -38.97
N TRP A 439 -27.46 -31.89 -39.02
CA TRP A 439 -26.61 -30.83 -39.56
C TRP A 439 -26.93 -30.56 -41.04
N ALA A 440 -26.99 -31.62 -41.87
CA ALA A 440 -27.31 -31.50 -43.29
C ALA A 440 -28.72 -30.91 -43.51
N HIS A 441 -29.71 -31.37 -42.74
CA HIS A 441 -31.10 -30.94 -42.83
C HIS A 441 -31.23 -29.45 -42.41
N ALA A 442 -30.68 -29.06 -41.26
CA ALA A 442 -30.75 -27.70 -40.78
C ALA A 442 -30.10 -26.71 -41.75
N LEU A 443 -28.91 -27.01 -42.27
CA LEU A 443 -28.20 -26.16 -43.22
C LEU A 443 -28.95 -25.99 -44.52
N ARG A 444 -29.47 -27.09 -45.14
CA ARG A 444 -30.28 -27.02 -46.35
C ARG A 444 -31.59 -26.26 -46.15
N ARG A 445 -32.30 -26.52 -45.06
CA ARG A 445 -33.54 -25.82 -44.72
C ARG A 445 -33.36 -24.32 -44.58
N LEU A 446 -32.23 -23.90 -43.94
CA LEU A 446 -31.88 -22.49 -43.83
C LEU A 446 -31.34 -21.93 -45.14
N ALA A 447 -30.70 -22.70 -46.00
CA ALA A 447 -30.28 -22.26 -47.33
C ALA A 447 -31.47 -22.00 -48.27
N ASP A 448 -32.49 -22.87 -48.22
CA ASP A 448 -33.66 -22.82 -49.10
C ASP A 448 -34.68 -21.74 -48.70
N ASP A 449 -34.78 -21.36 -47.44
CA ASP A 449 -35.80 -20.40 -46.98
C ASP A 449 -35.16 -19.16 -46.27
N ALA A 450 -34.93 -18.10 -47.06
CA ALA A 450 -34.46 -16.82 -46.55
C ALA A 450 -35.42 -16.17 -45.54
N GLY A 451 -36.73 -16.40 -45.73
CA GLY A 451 -37.75 -15.97 -44.78
C GLY A 451 -37.62 -16.66 -43.44
N LEU A 452 -37.27 -17.95 -43.43
CA LEU A 452 -36.99 -18.71 -42.22
C LEU A 452 -35.72 -18.20 -41.50
N ARG A 453 -34.64 -17.94 -42.28
CA ARG A 453 -33.42 -17.33 -41.71
C ARG A 453 -33.73 -16.05 -40.96
N ARG A 454 -34.49 -15.14 -41.59
CA ARG A 454 -34.91 -13.86 -41.00
C ARG A 454 -35.76 -14.04 -39.73
N ARG A 455 -36.75 -14.97 -39.77
CA ARG A 455 -37.61 -15.24 -38.61
C ARG A 455 -36.80 -15.79 -37.42
N ILE A 456 -35.98 -16.79 -37.65
CA ILE A 456 -35.16 -17.40 -36.58
C ILE A 456 -34.17 -16.38 -36.04
N GLY A 457 -33.48 -15.62 -36.89
CA GLY A 457 -32.55 -14.58 -36.50
C GLY A 457 -33.21 -13.47 -35.67
N ALA A 458 -34.40 -13.00 -36.08
CA ALA A 458 -35.14 -11.97 -35.33
C ALA A 458 -35.61 -12.47 -33.96
N CYS A 459 -36.08 -13.72 -33.88
CA CYS A 459 -36.43 -14.34 -32.60
C CYS A 459 -35.19 -14.51 -31.70
N GLY A 460 -34.07 -14.99 -32.27
CA GLY A 460 -32.79 -15.11 -31.56
C GLY A 460 -32.34 -13.78 -31.00
N ARG A 461 -32.37 -12.72 -31.81
CA ARG A 461 -32.02 -11.38 -31.39
C ARG A 461 -32.89 -10.87 -30.23
N THR A 462 -34.21 -11.08 -30.34
CA THR A 462 -35.13 -10.67 -29.26
C THR A 462 -34.85 -11.41 -27.97
N ASP A 463 -34.61 -12.73 -28.06
CA ASP A 463 -34.34 -13.57 -26.90
C ASP A 463 -33.00 -13.21 -26.22
N VAL A 464 -31.93 -12.96 -27.00
CA VAL A 464 -30.62 -12.59 -26.42
C VAL A 464 -30.64 -11.17 -25.87
N MET A 465 -31.32 -10.23 -26.49
CA MET A 465 -31.52 -8.88 -25.95
C MET A 465 -32.30 -8.90 -24.64
N THR A 466 -33.22 -9.86 -24.50
CA THR A 466 -33.99 -10.01 -23.26
C THR A 466 -33.22 -10.75 -22.18
N ARG A 467 -32.63 -11.92 -22.48
CA ARG A 467 -32.00 -12.80 -21.48
C ARG A 467 -30.61 -12.32 -21.05
N TYR A 468 -29.83 -11.85 -22.02
CA TYR A 468 -28.40 -11.53 -21.81
C TYR A 468 -28.12 -10.02 -21.81
N ALA A 469 -29.15 -9.17 -21.65
CA ALA A 469 -28.96 -7.74 -21.49
C ALA A 469 -28.03 -7.41 -20.30
N PRO A 470 -27.10 -6.46 -20.45
CA PRO A 470 -26.09 -6.18 -19.44
C PRO A 470 -26.70 -5.85 -18.08
N ASP A 471 -27.75 -5.01 -18.05
CA ASP A 471 -28.46 -4.60 -16.84
C ASP A 471 -29.22 -5.75 -16.17
N ARG A 472 -29.80 -6.64 -16.96
CA ARG A 472 -30.53 -7.81 -16.46
C ARG A 472 -29.57 -8.79 -15.76
N VAL A 473 -28.49 -9.15 -16.44
CA VAL A 473 -27.47 -10.05 -15.87
C VAL A 473 -26.84 -9.39 -14.64
N ALA A 474 -26.57 -8.09 -14.69
CA ALA A 474 -26.05 -7.37 -13.53
C ALA A 474 -26.97 -7.49 -12.32
N ARG A 475 -28.27 -7.22 -12.49
CA ARG A 475 -29.25 -7.26 -11.38
C ARG A 475 -29.60 -8.67 -10.91
N GLN A 476 -29.76 -9.61 -11.85
CA GLN A 476 -30.28 -10.94 -11.52
C GLN A 476 -29.22 -11.94 -11.12
N GLN A 477 -28.00 -11.81 -11.67
CA GLN A 477 -26.92 -12.79 -11.45
C GLN A 477 -25.73 -12.19 -10.69
N VAL A 478 -25.31 -10.94 -10.95
CA VAL A 478 -24.15 -10.32 -10.30
C VAL A 478 -24.51 -9.77 -8.93
N ALA A 479 -25.60 -9.03 -8.79
CA ALA A 479 -26.00 -8.44 -7.51
C ALA A 479 -26.20 -9.46 -6.38
N PRO A 480 -26.78 -10.66 -6.60
CA PRO A 480 -26.86 -11.68 -5.54
C PRO A 480 -25.50 -12.21 -5.07
N VAL A 481 -24.47 -12.16 -5.92
CA VAL A 481 -23.13 -12.67 -5.60
C VAL A 481 -22.29 -11.64 -4.86
N PHE A 482 -22.37 -10.36 -5.23
CA PHE A 482 -21.54 -9.30 -4.69
C PHE A 482 -22.27 -8.40 -3.69
N GLY A 483 -23.58 -8.45 -3.64
CA GLY A 483 -24.40 -7.53 -2.87
C GLY A 483 -24.55 -6.16 -3.55
N THR A 484 -25.22 -5.24 -2.86
CA THR A 484 -25.26 -3.82 -3.24
C THR A 484 -24.15 -3.06 -2.49
N PRO A 485 -23.43 -2.13 -3.16
CA PRO A 485 -22.42 -1.34 -2.49
C PRO A 485 -23.10 -0.42 -1.45
N ALA A 486 -22.99 -0.79 -0.18
CA ALA A 486 -23.41 0.07 0.92
C ALA A 486 -22.22 0.94 1.34
N ILE A 487 -22.34 2.24 1.11
CA ILE A 487 -21.40 3.20 1.72
C ILE A 487 -21.65 3.16 3.22
N PRO A 488 -20.62 2.88 4.05
CA PRO A 488 -20.80 2.91 5.50
C PRO A 488 -21.45 4.24 5.89
N PRO A 489 -22.57 4.20 6.68
CA PRO A 489 -23.17 5.42 7.13
C PRO A 489 -22.15 6.23 7.92
N THR A 490 -22.05 7.49 7.63
CA THR A 490 -21.35 8.44 8.49
C THR A 490 -22.29 8.66 9.70
N ASP A 491 -22.09 7.96 10.76
CA ASP A 491 -22.92 8.06 11.99
C ASP A 491 -22.78 9.43 12.70
N GLY A 492 -22.56 10.48 11.92
CA GLY A 492 -22.36 11.87 12.36
C GLY A 492 -20.96 12.14 12.92
N ARG A 493 -20.07 11.16 12.94
CA ARG A 493 -18.68 11.35 13.36
C ARG A 493 -17.86 12.02 12.25
N LEU A 494 -17.00 12.93 12.66
CA LEU A 494 -16.03 13.56 11.78
C LEU A 494 -14.96 12.54 11.37
N ARG A 495 -14.73 12.37 10.08
CA ARG A 495 -13.70 11.47 9.53
C ARG A 495 -12.40 12.22 9.28
N VAL A 496 -11.39 11.95 10.07
CA VAL A 496 -10.08 12.63 10.02
C VAL A 496 -9.02 11.67 9.50
N LEU A 497 -8.31 12.07 8.45
CA LEU A 497 -7.08 11.38 8.03
C LEU A 497 -5.87 12.11 8.59
N CYS A 498 -5.19 11.53 9.57
CA CYS A 498 -3.91 12.03 10.07
C CYS A 498 -2.76 11.59 9.16
N VAL A 499 -1.90 12.52 8.74
CA VAL A 499 -0.71 12.24 7.92
C VAL A 499 0.54 12.59 8.71
N ASN A 500 1.37 11.59 9.00
CA ASN A 500 2.67 11.79 9.66
C ASN A 500 3.70 10.77 9.16
N VAL A 501 4.94 11.22 8.92
CA VAL A 501 6.02 10.36 8.39
C VAL A 501 6.31 9.14 9.26
N TYR A 502 6.18 9.28 10.58
CA TYR A 502 6.34 8.18 11.54
C TYR A 502 5.04 7.97 12.32
N TYR A 503 4.75 6.73 12.65
CA TYR A 503 3.64 6.34 13.52
C TYR A 503 3.91 4.97 14.15
N ALA A 504 3.29 4.70 15.29
CA ALA A 504 3.42 3.40 15.95
C ALA A 504 3.20 2.22 14.99
N PRO A 505 3.97 1.15 15.14
CA PRO A 505 4.97 0.86 16.17
C PRO A 505 6.35 1.51 15.94
N ARG A 506 6.50 2.36 14.96
CA ARG A 506 7.77 3.04 14.60
C ARG A 506 7.72 4.53 14.94
N SER A 507 7.48 4.84 16.20
CA SER A 507 7.41 6.21 16.69
C SER A 507 8.81 6.82 16.81
N PHE A 508 8.96 8.04 16.30
CA PHE A 508 10.21 8.79 16.43
C PHE A 508 9.96 10.31 16.45
N GLY A 509 10.49 10.96 17.49
CA GLY A 509 10.52 12.42 17.62
C GLY A 509 9.24 13.05 18.17
N GLY A 510 9.35 14.33 18.56
CA GLY A 510 8.25 15.07 19.20
C GLY A 510 7.02 15.26 18.33
N ALA A 511 7.19 15.46 17.01
CA ALA A 511 6.09 15.58 16.08
C ALA A 511 5.22 14.32 16.02
N THR A 512 5.85 13.14 16.05
CA THR A 512 5.15 11.86 16.10
C THR A 512 4.39 11.68 17.41
N LEU A 513 5.01 12.02 18.54
CA LEU A 513 4.34 11.97 19.84
C LEU A 513 3.07 12.84 19.85
N VAL A 514 3.15 14.06 19.32
CA VAL A 514 1.98 14.96 19.22
C VAL A 514 0.91 14.35 18.32
N ALA A 515 1.29 13.82 17.15
CA ALA A 515 0.34 13.19 16.23
C ALA A 515 -0.38 11.99 16.88
N GLU A 516 0.37 11.10 17.55
CA GLU A 516 -0.18 9.93 18.25
C GLU A 516 -1.10 10.31 19.40
N GLU A 517 -0.71 11.29 20.21
CA GLU A 517 -1.54 11.79 21.32
C GLU A 517 -2.84 12.42 20.79
N MET A 518 -2.79 13.21 19.71
CA MET A 518 -3.99 13.79 19.11
C MET A 518 -4.90 12.71 18.53
N VAL A 519 -4.37 11.75 17.77
CA VAL A 519 -5.15 10.63 17.26
C VAL A 519 -5.84 9.86 18.38
N ARG A 520 -5.10 9.53 19.43
CA ARG A 520 -5.63 8.79 20.61
C ARG A 520 -6.76 9.55 21.30
N ARG A 521 -6.58 10.86 21.53
CA ARG A 521 -7.55 11.69 22.26
C ARG A 521 -8.76 12.06 21.42
N LEU A 522 -8.60 12.41 20.16
CA LEU A 522 -9.71 12.66 19.24
C LEU A 522 -10.62 11.42 19.17
N ARG A 523 -10.05 10.24 19.05
CA ARG A 523 -10.85 9.00 19.07
C ARG A 523 -11.55 8.74 20.40
N ALA A 524 -10.90 9.05 21.52
CA ALA A 524 -11.48 8.87 22.85
C ALA A 524 -12.73 9.74 23.07
N THR A 525 -12.92 10.81 22.31
CA THR A 525 -14.16 11.62 22.34
C THR A 525 -15.39 10.87 21.83
N GLY A 526 -15.21 9.79 21.04
CA GLY A 526 -16.29 9.13 20.33
C GLY A 526 -16.89 9.91 19.16
N ALA A 527 -16.47 11.17 18.97
CA ALA A 527 -17.01 12.09 17.95
C ALA A 527 -16.24 12.04 16.62
N VAL A 528 -15.11 11.33 16.58
CA VAL A 528 -14.17 11.32 15.44
C VAL A 528 -13.81 9.89 15.08
N GLU A 529 -13.87 9.58 13.79
CA GLU A 529 -13.24 8.40 13.20
C GLU A 529 -11.89 8.83 12.60
N VAL A 530 -10.79 8.23 13.08
CA VAL A 530 -9.44 8.60 12.63
C VAL A 530 -8.78 7.42 11.95
N ALA A 531 -8.22 7.66 10.77
CA ALA A 531 -7.22 6.80 10.14
C ALA A 531 -5.88 7.54 10.03
N VAL A 532 -4.80 6.78 9.89
CA VAL A 532 -3.44 7.35 9.78
C VAL A 532 -2.77 6.92 8.48
N LEU A 533 -2.13 7.87 7.81
CA LEU A 533 -1.16 7.61 6.75
C LEU A 533 0.25 7.88 7.28
N THR A 534 1.13 6.90 7.12
CA THR A 534 2.52 6.99 7.56
C THR A 534 3.47 6.38 6.53
N SER A 535 4.77 6.41 6.80
CA SER A 535 5.79 5.75 6.01
C SER A 535 6.51 4.65 6.77
N ARG A 536 7.12 3.74 6.02
CA ARG A 536 8.07 2.77 6.55
C ARG A 536 9.19 2.54 5.52
N PRO A 537 10.36 2.05 5.90
CA PRO A 537 11.39 1.62 4.95
C PRO A 537 10.86 0.53 4.03
N ALA A 538 11.19 0.63 2.74
CA ALA A 538 10.77 -0.36 1.76
C ALA A 538 11.33 -1.74 2.08
N ILE A 539 10.46 -2.75 2.04
CA ILE A 539 10.82 -4.14 2.21
C ILE A 539 11.22 -4.70 0.84
N ALA A 540 12.42 -5.28 0.76
CA ALA A 540 12.87 -6.15 -0.33
C ALA A 540 12.47 -5.68 -1.75
N GLY A 541 12.91 -4.48 -2.16
CA GLY A 541 12.84 -4.05 -3.56
C GLY A 541 11.47 -3.65 -4.08
N ARG A 542 10.51 -3.34 -3.19
CA ARG A 542 9.16 -2.87 -3.56
C ARG A 542 8.89 -1.47 -3.00
N PRO A 543 9.56 -0.42 -3.49
CA PRO A 543 9.29 0.95 -3.06
C PRO A 543 7.85 1.34 -3.42
N HIS A 544 7.26 2.19 -2.59
CA HIS A 544 5.92 2.75 -2.72
C HIS A 544 4.77 1.72 -2.65
N SER A 545 5.04 0.49 -2.19
CA SER A 545 3.98 -0.45 -1.82
C SER A 545 3.24 0.05 -0.59
N ALA A 546 1.95 -0.27 -0.50
CA ALA A 546 1.14 0.06 0.66
C ALA A 546 0.97 -1.16 1.58
N LEU A 547 0.87 -0.92 2.87
CA LEU A 547 0.45 -1.91 3.86
C LEU A 547 -0.54 -1.29 4.83
N ARG A 548 -1.73 -1.83 4.90
CA ARG A 548 -2.73 -1.49 5.91
C ARG A 548 -2.55 -2.40 7.13
N TYR A 549 -2.49 -1.79 8.32
CA TYR A 549 -2.44 -2.50 9.59
C TYR A 549 -3.26 -1.75 10.64
N GLN A 550 -3.32 -2.28 11.85
CA GLN A 550 -4.06 -1.68 12.94
C GLN A 550 -3.14 -1.53 14.15
N GLU A 551 -3.14 -0.35 14.74
CA GLU A 551 -2.42 -0.05 15.97
C GLU A 551 -3.37 0.55 17.01
N GLY A 552 -3.54 -0.13 18.15
CA GLY A 552 -4.49 0.30 19.18
C GLY A 552 -5.91 0.57 18.65
N ASN A 553 -6.41 -0.24 17.74
CA ASN A 553 -7.68 -0.06 17.00
C ASN A 553 -7.72 1.16 16.06
N VAL A 554 -6.59 1.80 15.76
CA VAL A 554 -6.46 2.83 14.72
C VAL A 554 -6.12 2.15 13.40
N PRO A 555 -6.90 2.33 12.33
CA PRO A 555 -6.49 1.89 10.99
C PRO A 555 -5.34 2.75 10.50
N VAL A 556 -4.24 2.10 10.14
CA VAL A 556 -3.02 2.75 9.65
C VAL A 556 -2.68 2.21 8.27
N LEU A 557 -2.41 3.09 7.33
CA LEU A 557 -1.78 2.77 6.06
C LEU A 557 -0.33 3.26 6.09
N SER A 558 0.61 2.37 5.85
CA SER A 558 2.02 2.75 5.62
C SER A 558 2.39 2.61 4.16
N ILE A 559 3.21 3.56 3.67
CA ILE A 559 3.80 3.52 2.34
C ILE A 559 5.28 3.18 2.48
N ASP A 560 5.76 2.25 1.67
CA ASP A 560 7.15 1.79 1.66
C ASP A 560 8.04 2.84 0.99
N MET A 561 8.99 3.42 1.73
CA MET A 561 9.94 4.40 1.20
C MET A 561 11.27 3.75 0.84
N PRO A 562 11.87 4.08 -0.32
CA PRO A 562 13.19 3.58 -0.66
C PRO A 562 14.24 4.05 0.37
N PRO A 563 15.25 3.23 0.68
CA PRO A 563 16.26 3.58 1.69
C PRO A 563 17.13 4.77 1.27
N ASP A 564 17.34 4.96 -0.03
CA ASP A 564 18.15 6.02 -0.61
C ASP A 564 17.24 7.01 -1.38
N GLY A 565 16.33 7.67 -0.64
CA GLY A 565 15.42 8.65 -1.23
C GLY A 565 16.17 9.84 -1.85
N ASP A 566 15.78 10.25 -3.05
CA ASP A 566 16.19 11.50 -3.66
C ASP A 566 15.79 12.68 -2.75
N ALA A 567 16.60 13.74 -2.73
CA ALA A 567 16.31 14.96 -1.99
C ALA A 567 14.99 15.62 -2.44
N ILE A 568 14.60 15.46 -3.70
CA ILE A 568 13.32 15.92 -4.24
C ILE A 568 12.18 15.10 -3.65
N ALA A 569 12.33 13.77 -3.57
CA ALA A 569 11.31 12.89 -2.99
C ALA A 569 11.02 13.22 -1.51
N ALA A 570 11.93 13.88 -0.81
CA ALA A 570 11.70 14.34 0.55
C ALA A 570 10.55 15.36 0.66
N PHE A 571 10.28 16.15 -0.38
CA PHE A 571 9.21 17.16 -0.39
C PHE A 571 8.19 16.98 -1.53
N ASP A 572 8.56 16.33 -2.63
CA ASP A 572 7.67 15.96 -3.75
C ASP A 572 7.89 14.50 -4.13
N ASN A 573 6.92 13.63 -3.82
CA ASN A 573 6.98 12.19 -4.07
C ASN A 573 5.83 11.77 -4.99
N PRO A 574 5.99 11.89 -6.32
CA PRO A 574 4.94 11.55 -7.27
C PRO A 574 4.57 10.06 -7.25
N ALA A 575 5.44 9.17 -6.78
CA ALA A 575 5.16 7.76 -6.68
C ALA A 575 4.27 7.41 -5.46
N ALA A 576 4.35 8.16 -4.36
CA ALA A 576 3.49 7.99 -3.19
C ALA A 576 2.09 8.62 -3.40
N THR A 577 1.99 9.65 -4.25
CA THR A 577 0.75 10.41 -4.48
C THR A 577 -0.43 9.55 -4.94
N PRO A 578 -0.31 8.58 -5.89
CA PRO A 578 -1.41 7.70 -6.28
C PRO A 578 -1.90 6.81 -5.14
N VAL A 579 -1.00 6.32 -4.28
CA VAL A 579 -1.34 5.50 -3.11
C VAL A 579 -2.18 6.31 -2.12
N PHE A 580 -1.79 7.57 -1.89
CA PHE A 580 -2.57 8.51 -1.09
C PHE A 580 -3.96 8.77 -1.71
N ALA A 581 -4.03 8.96 -3.03
CA ALA A 581 -5.30 9.17 -3.74
C ALA A 581 -6.24 7.96 -3.62
N ASP A 582 -5.71 6.74 -3.70
CA ASP A 582 -6.47 5.51 -3.45
C ASP A 582 -6.94 5.43 -2.00
N PHE A 583 -6.13 5.84 -1.03
CA PHE A 583 -6.50 5.83 0.38
C PHE A 583 -7.61 6.84 0.68
N ILE A 584 -7.51 8.07 0.18
CA ILE A 584 -8.60 9.06 0.31
C ILE A 584 -9.90 8.53 -0.29
N ALA A 585 -9.84 7.90 -1.47
CA ALA A 585 -11.03 7.34 -2.11
C ALA A 585 -11.63 6.17 -1.32
N ALA A 586 -10.80 5.40 -0.62
CA ALA A 586 -11.24 4.28 0.21
C ALA A 586 -11.74 4.73 1.58
N PHE A 587 -11.00 5.57 2.28
CA PHE A 587 -11.34 6.03 3.62
C PHE A 587 -12.37 7.17 3.61
N ARG A 588 -12.39 8.05 2.58
CA ARG A 588 -13.30 9.19 2.43
C ARG A 588 -13.28 10.15 3.64
N PRO A 589 -12.14 10.77 3.95
CA PRO A 589 -12.06 11.71 5.05
C PRO A 589 -12.85 12.99 4.77
N ASP A 590 -13.43 13.59 5.82
CA ASP A 590 -14.02 14.94 5.77
C ASP A 590 -12.92 16.01 5.82
N VAL A 591 -11.81 15.71 6.50
CA VAL A 591 -10.65 16.57 6.62
C VAL A 591 -9.35 15.76 6.72
N VAL A 592 -8.27 16.28 6.13
CA VAL A 592 -6.92 15.71 6.27
C VAL A 592 -6.12 16.58 7.24
N HIS A 593 -5.58 15.97 8.30
CA HIS A 593 -4.71 16.65 9.27
C HIS A 593 -3.26 16.23 9.03
N VAL A 594 -2.46 17.15 8.52
CA VAL A 594 -1.06 16.93 8.15
C VAL A 594 -0.13 17.39 9.27
N HIS A 595 0.70 16.50 9.77
CA HIS A 595 1.75 16.79 10.75
C HIS A 595 3.11 16.91 10.07
N ALA A 596 3.71 15.80 9.67
CA ALA A 596 5.03 15.76 9.06
C ALA A 596 4.99 14.91 7.76
N PRO A 597 4.89 15.56 6.57
CA PRO A 597 4.76 14.85 5.29
C PRO A 597 6.10 14.53 4.63
N GLN A 598 7.24 14.66 5.34
CA GLN A 598 8.57 14.42 4.79
C GLN A 598 8.67 13.00 4.18
N GLY A 599 9.14 12.93 2.96
CA GLY A 599 9.24 11.68 2.21
C GLY A 599 7.91 11.20 1.60
N LEU A 600 6.77 11.50 2.23
CA LEU A 600 5.44 11.25 1.63
C LEU A 600 5.16 12.26 0.49
N GLY A 601 5.68 13.48 0.63
CA GLY A 601 5.64 14.54 -0.37
C GLY A 601 4.39 15.42 -0.30
N ALA A 602 4.54 16.68 -0.68
CA ALA A 602 3.44 17.65 -0.71
C ALA A 602 2.46 17.45 -1.89
N GLY A 603 2.76 16.58 -2.84
CA GLY A 603 1.85 16.22 -3.95
C GLY A 603 0.49 15.72 -3.48
N MET A 604 0.41 15.12 -2.26
CA MET A 604 -0.83 14.72 -1.63
C MET A 604 -1.78 15.90 -1.34
N LEU A 605 -1.26 17.09 -1.06
CA LEU A 605 -2.06 18.29 -0.79
C LEU A 605 -2.81 18.75 -2.05
N ARG A 606 -2.17 18.58 -3.22
CA ARG A 606 -2.82 18.82 -4.51
C ARG A 606 -4.01 17.87 -4.71
N VAL A 607 -3.87 16.59 -4.36
CA VAL A 607 -4.97 15.61 -4.44
C VAL A 607 -6.13 16.04 -3.53
N CYS A 608 -5.86 16.54 -2.32
CA CYS A 608 -6.89 17.05 -1.43
C CYS A 608 -7.66 18.21 -2.10
N ARG A 609 -6.94 19.20 -2.65
CA ARG A 609 -7.53 20.35 -3.36
C ARG A 609 -8.36 19.91 -4.56
N GLU A 610 -7.84 19.04 -5.42
CA GLU A 610 -8.53 18.55 -6.62
C GLU A 610 -9.82 17.80 -6.29
N ARG A 611 -9.89 17.21 -5.10
CA ARG A 611 -11.08 16.50 -4.61
C ARG A 611 -11.99 17.31 -3.69
N GLY A 612 -11.67 18.58 -3.45
CA GLY A 612 -12.43 19.45 -2.56
C GLY A 612 -12.42 19.01 -1.10
N ILE A 613 -11.37 18.28 -0.66
CA ILE A 613 -11.20 17.84 0.72
C ILE A 613 -10.34 18.87 1.44
N PRO A 614 -10.87 19.57 2.47
CA PRO A 614 -10.08 20.51 3.24
C PRO A 614 -8.94 19.81 3.98
N TYR A 615 -7.81 20.50 4.15
CA TYR A 615 -6.73 20.00 4.98
C TYR A 615 -6.20 21.07 5.94
N VAL A 616 -5.76 20.60 7.10
CA VAL A 616 -5.17 21.39 8.18
C VAL A 616 -3.71 20.96 8.36
N VAL A 617 -2.80 21.89 8.57
CA VAL A 617 -1.37 21.58 8.77
C VAL A 617 -0.92 22.01 10.14
N THR A 618 -0.36 21.08 10.94
CA THR A 618 0.36 21.41 12.17
C THR A 618 1.84 21.60 11.86
N LEU A 619 2.36 22.79 12.18
CA LEU A 619 3.71 23.24 11.88
C LEU A 619 4.65 22.84 13.03
N HIS A 620 5.27 21.66 12.96
CA HIS A 620 6.11 21.13 14.04
C HIS A 620 7.51 21.72 14.08
N ASP A 621 8.01 22.19 12.95
CA ASP A 621 9.34 22.75 12.78
C ASP A 621 9.38 23.68 11.54
N ALA A 622 10.56 24.16 11.17
CA ALA A 622 10.70 25.04 10.01
C ALA A 622 10.87 24.29 8.67
N TRP A 623 10.56 23.00 8.57
CA TRP A 623 10.72 22.23 7.33
C TRP A 623 9.99 22.82 6.13
N TRP A 624 8.82 23.40 6.34
CA TRP A 624 8.04 24.07 5.29
C TRP A 624 8.77 25.26 4.65
N LEU A 625 9.70 25.89 5.40
CA LEU A 625 10.45 27.06 5.01
C LEU A 625 11.92 26.77 4.72
N CYS A 626 12.53 25.85 5.48
CA CYS A 626 13.96 25.58 5.45
C CYS A 626 14.26 24.12 5.06
N ASP A 627 15.07 23.92 4.01
CA ASP A 627 15.49 22.59 3.55
C ASP A 627 16.32 21.80 4.59
N ARG A 628 16.95 22.50 5.54
CA ARG A 628 17.66 21.92 6.68
C ARG A 628 16.76 21.71 7.90
N GLN A 629 15.49 21.95 7.80
CA GLN A 629 14.45 21.76 8.82
C GLN A 629 14.52 22.70 10.02
N PHE A 630 15.70 22.92 10.60
CA PHE A 630 15.88 23.65 11.88
C PHE A 630 16.52 25.04 11.72
N MET A 631 16.64 25.56 10.51
CA MET A 631 17.26 26.86 10.23
C MET A 631 18.70 26.97 10.80
N VAL A 632 19.41 25.86 10.89
CA VAL A 632 20.80 25.76 11.33
C VAL A 632 21.70 25.49 10.13
N ARG A 633 22.75 26.30 9.97
CA ARG A 633 23.73 26.17 8.87
C ARG A 633 24.67 24.98 9.10
N ALA A 634 25.54 24.73 8.11
CA ALA A 634 26.51 23.65 8.17
C ALA A 634 27.58 23.83 9.29
N ASP A 635 27.74 25.06 9.77
CA ASP A 635 28.62 25.42 10.89
C ASP A 635 27.92 25.36 12.27
N ASP A 636 26.78 24.70 12.33
CA ASP A 636 25.95 24.49 13.53
C ASP A 636 25.45 25.80 14.19
N ARG A 637 25.40 26.91 13.42
CA ARG A 637 24.85 28.18 13.87
C ARG A 637 23.48 28.44 13.29
N PHE A 638 22.62 29.08 14.05
CA PHE A 638 21.34 29.59 13.55
C PHE A 638 21.55 30.53 12.35
N CYS A 639 20.73 30.39 11.29
CA CYS A 639 20.92 31.16 10.07
C CYS A 639 20.52 32.64 10.19
N GLY A 640 19.79 33.03 11.26
CA GLY A 640 19.39 34.41 11.55
C GLY A 640 18.31 34.97 10.61
N GLN A 641 17.76 34.19 9.69
CA GLN A 641 16.75 34.71 8.77
C GLN A 641 15.37 34.72 9.42
N ALA A 642 14.74 35.88 9.58
CA ALA A 642 13.33 35.98 9.91
C ALA A 642 12.44 35.69 8.69
N ARG A 643 12.84 36.23 7.54
CA ARG A 643 12.25 35.92 6.23
C ARG A 643 13.25 35.12 5.42
N ILE A 644 12.84 33.94 4.99
CA ILE A 644 13.70 33.02 4.23
C ILE A 644 13.94 33.55 2.82
N ASP A 645 15.21 33.78 2.47
CA ASP A 645 15.64 34.12 1.13
C ASP A 645 16.29 32.88 0.46
N PRO A 646 15.71 32.34 -0.61
CA PRO A 646 16.27 31.19 -1.34
C PRO A 646 17.71 31.42 -1.79
N ARG A 647 18.13 32.67 -2.10
CA ARG A 647 19.52 33.01 -2.47
C ARG A 647 20.50 32.79 -1.33
N VAL A 648 20.09 33.07 -0.09
CA VAL A 648 20.87 32.79 1.12
C VAL A 648 20.89 31.29 1.36
N CYS A 649 19.76 30.60 1.16
CA CYS A 649 19.65 29.15 1.27
C CYS A 649 20.51 28.42 0.25
N GLN A 650 20.65 28.95 -0.98
CA GLN A 650 21.55 28.39 -2.00
C GLN A 650 23.01 28.38 -1.55
N ARG A 651 23.45 29.37 -0.78
CA ARG A 651 24.81 29.39 -0.17
C ARG A 651 24.94 28.35 0.96
N CYS A 652 23.86 28.11 1.71
CA CYS A 652 23.81 27.09 2.76
C CYS A 652 23.81 25.66 2.17
N ARG A 653 23.18 25.48 0.99
CA ARG A 653 23.01 24.22 0.27
C ARG A 653 23.47 24.36 -1.18
N PRO A 654 24.77 24.51 -1.47
CA PRO A 654 25.25 24.88 -2.82
C PRO A 654 24.88 23.90 -3.93
N GLN A 655 24.65 22.62 -3.57
CA GLN A 655 24.31 21.58 -4.53
C GLN A 655 22.80 21.39 -4.73
N ALA A 656 21.95 22.01 -3.91
CA ALA A 656 20.50 21.88 -3.97
C ALA A 656 19.89 22.84 -4.99
N ARG A 657 19.77 22.40 -6.23
CA ARG A 657 19.18 23.20 -7.33
C ARG A 657 17.67 23.29 -7.30
N TYR A 658 17.02 22.52 -6.42
CA TYR A 658 15.57 22.39 -6.28
C TYR A 658 14.95 23.36 -5.25
N LEU A 659 15.72 24.28 -4.65
CA LEU A 659 15.26 25.09 -3.53
C LEU A 659 14.10 26.03 -3.91
N ASP A 660 14.12 26.60 -5.12
CA ASP A 660 13.06 27.48 -5.61
C ASP A 660 11.77 26.66 -5.87
N ASP A 661 11.87 25.53 -6.55
CA ASP A 661 10.74 24.63 -6.80
C ASP A 661 10.13 24.13 -5.49
N ARG A 662 10.97 23.76 -4.53
CA ARG A 662 10.56 23.39 -3.19
C ARG A 662 9.80 24.51 -2.48
N ALA A 663 10.33 25.73 -2.51
CA ALA A 663 9.70 26.88 -1.88
C ALA A 663 8.34 27.21 -2.51
N VAL A 664 8.23 27.12 -3.84
CA VAL A 664 6.97 27.30 -4.57
C VAL A 664 5.95 26.23 -4.19
N LEU A 665 6.34 24.95 -4.25
CA LEU A 665 5.45 23.82 -3.97
C LEU A 665 4.94 23.83 -2.53
N LEU A 666 5.86 23.95 -1.56
CA LEU A 666 5.50 23.95 -0.13
C LEU A 666 4.75 25.24 0.25
N GLY A 667 5.14 26.38 -0.29
CA GLY A 667 4.42 27.65 -0.11
C GLY A 667 2.99 27.56 -0.64
N GLN A 668 2.77 26.92 -1.79
CA GLN A 668 1.42 26.67 -2.30
C GLN A 668 0.63 25.76 -1.37
N GLY A 669 1.26 24.69 -0.86
CA GLY A 669 0.62 23.81 0.13
C GLY A 669 0.17 24.52 1.39
N LEU A 670 0.95 25.49 1.89
CA LEU A 670 0.56 26.31 3.04
C LEU A 670 -0.58 27.30 2.70
N ARG A 671 -0.56 27.90 1.50
CA ARG A 671 -1.62 28.82 1.06
C ARG A 671 -2.96 28.13 0.83
N ASP A 672 -2.95 26.92 0.32
CA ASP A 672 -4.17 26.14 0.03
C ASP A 672 -4.73 25.47 1.29
N ALA A 673 -3.99 25.39 2.38
CA ALA A 673 -4.46 24.80 3.64
C ALA A 673 -5.68 25.58 4.17
N ALA A 674 -6.72 24.87 4.60
CA ALA A 674 -7.89 25.50 5.22
C ALA A 674 -7.51 26.22 6.53
N LEU A 675 -6.57 25.65 7.29
CA LEU A 675 -6.07 26.21 8.53
C LEU A 675 -4.65 25.71 8.81
N LEU A 676 -3.82 26.54 9.38
CA LEU A 676 -2.49 26.21 9.88
C LEU A 676 -2.47 26.30 11.41
N LEU A 677 -1.87 25.30 12.05
CA LEU A 677 -1.74 25.20 13.50
C LEU A 677 -0.27 25.37 13.88
N SER A 678 0.00 26.38 14.68
CA SER A 678 1.33 26.61 15.23
C SER A 678 1.37 26.23 16.70
N PRO A 679 2.40 25.54 17.19
CA PRO A 679 2.49 25.16 18.60
C PRO A 679 2.82 26.34 19.51
N SER A 680 3.29 27.48 18.96
CA SER A 680 3.69 28.67 19.72
C SER A 680 3.45 29.96 18.94
N ALA A 681 3.42 31.08 19.64
CA ALA A 681 3.33 32.41 19.04
C ALA A 681 4.59 32.77 18.25
N ALA A 682 5.76 32.40 18.74
CA ALA A 682 7.05 32.63 18.07
C ALA A 682 7.08 31.92 16.71
N HIS A 683 6.66 30.66 16.68
CA HIS A 683 6.64 29.86 15.44
C HIS A 683 5.55 30.35 14.46
N ARG A 684 4.39 30.79 14.99
CA ARG A 684 3.37 31.51 14.21
C ARG A 684 3.94 32.76 13.54
N THR A 685 4.65 33.60 14.29
CA THR A 685 5.27 34.84 13.79
C THR A 685 6.28 34.54 12.67
N LEU A 686 7.08 33.49 12.79
CA LEU A 686 8.01 33.04 11.75
C LEU A 686 7.26 32.76 10.42
N HIS A 687 6.15 32.06 10.47
CA HIS A 687 5.40 31.69 9.26
C HIS A 687 4.69 32.90 8.65
N ILE A 688 4.15 33.82 9.46
CA ILE A 688 3.56 35.09 8.99
C ILE A 688 4.62 35.93 8.29
N ALA A 689 5.81 36.05 8.86
CA ALA A 689 6.92 36.77 8.23
C ALA A 689 7.32 36.17 6.86
N ASN A 690 7.01 34.92 6.63
CA ASN A 690 7.25 34.19 5.38
C ASN A 690 6.02 34.05 4.46
N GLY A 691 5.02 34.93 4.65
CA GLY A 691 3.91 35.13 3.71
C GLY A 691 2.66 34.28 4.01
N VAL A 692 2.58 33.68 5.19
CA VAL A 692 1.34 33.04 5.66
C VAL A 692 0.37 34.10 6.14
N ASP A 693 -0.89 34.04 5.70
CA ASP A 693 -1.96 34.91 6.13
C ASP A 693 -2.21 34.78 7.65
N PRO A 694 -2.10 35.86 8.43
CA PRO A 694 -2.34 35.85 9.87
C PRO A 694 -3.72 35.30 10.28
N ALA A 695 -4.73 35.46 9.41
CA ALA A 695 -6.09 34.94 9.65
C ALA A 695 -6.19 33.40 9.50
N ARG A 696 -5.27 32.79 8.79
CA ARG A 696 -5.26 31.35 8.50
C ARG A 696 -4.29 30.55 9.37
N ILE A 697 -3.64 31.17 10.34
CA ILE A 697 -2.74 30.49 11.27
C ILE A 697 -3.11 30.81 12.71
N VAL A 698 -3.43 29.78 13.48
CA VAL A 698 -3.77 29.90 14.90
C VAL A 698 -2.73 29.19 15.77
N VAL A 699 -2.65 29.58 17.05
CA VAL A 699 -1.80 28.87 18.03
C VAL A 699 -2.63 27.75 18.66
N ASN A 700 -2.22 26.50 18.41
CA ASN A 700 -2.72 25.31 19.09
C ASN A 700 -1.53 24.70 19.86
N ARG A 701 -1.36 25.10 21.12
CA ARG A 701 -0.22 24.71 21.93
C ARG A 701 -0.18 23.19 22.15
N ASN A 702 0.99 22.59 21.99
CA ASN A 702 1.15 21.17 22.29
C ASN A 702 0.93 20.94 23.78
N GLY A 703 0.20 19.88 24.08
CA GLY A 703 -0.05 19.48 25.44
C GLY A 703 1.16 18.78 26.09
N PHE A 704 1.02 18.49 27.35
CA PHE A 704 1.94 17.63 28.10
C PHE A 704 1.13 16.74 29.06
N ARG A 705 1.80 15.71 29.61
CA ARG A 705 1.23 14.86 30.64
C ARG A 705 1.48 15.50 32.01
N TRP A 706 0.38 15.80 32.72
CA TRP A 706 0.46 16.27 34.08
C TRP A 706 1.14 15.26 35.00
N PRO A 707 1.99 15.68 35.96
CA PRO A 707 2.59 14.76 36.90
C PRO A 707 1.53 14.00 37.72
N ALA A 708 1.77 12.72 37.94
CA ALA A 708 0.83 11.86 38.69
C ALA A 708 0.78 12.21 40.17
N ARG A 709 1.85 12.83 40.70
CA ARG A 709 2.00 13.25 42.08
C ARG A 709 2.83 14.52 42.19
N PRO A 710 2.70 15.30 43.26
CA PRO A 710 3.61 16.41 43.53
C PRO A 710 5.07 15.92 43.59
N ARG A 711 5.98 16.79 43.22
CA ARG A 711 7.42 16.51 43.31
C ARG A 711 7.82 16.21 44.77
N PRO A 712 8.58 15.13 45.04
CA PRO A 712 9.08 14.83 46.39
C PRO A 712 10.02 15.94 46.88
N GLY A 713 9.90 16.33 48.15
CA GLY A 713 10.86 17.19 48.82
C GLY A 713 12.25 16.58 48.86
N ARG A 714 13.29 17.42 48.76
CA ARG A 714 14.69 16.98 48.84
C ARG A 714 15.39 17.50 50.10
N PRO A 715 16.32 16.74 50.67
CA PRO A 715 17.21 17.22 51.70
C PRO A 715 18.04 18.42 51.20
N ALA A 716 18.18 19.47 52.04
CA ALA A 716 18.86 20.69 51.68
C ALA A 716 20.39 20.55 51.44
N GLU A 717 20.96 19.43 51.82
CA GLU A 717 22.42 19.16 51.77
C GLU A 717 22.91 18.55 50.44
N LEU A 718 21.99 18.26 49.51
CA LEU A 718 22.35 17.61 48.22
C LEU A 718 22.76 18.66 47.18
N VAL A 719 23.84 18.36 46.43
CA VAL A 719 24.31 19.14 45.31
C VAL A 719 23.24 19.27 44.22
N PRO A 720 23.17 20.40 43.50
CA PRO A 720 22.24 20.58 42.37
C PRO A 720 22.47 19.58 41.26
N ARG A 721 21.36 19.07 40.70
CA ARG A 721 21.33 18.08 39.62
C ARG A 721 20.77 18.71 38.35
N PHE A 722 21.59 18.72 37.33
CA PHE A 722 21.24 19.17 36.00
C PHE A 722 20.82 17.98 35.16
N GLY A 723 19.82 18.14 34.33
CA GLY A 723 19.37 17.15 33.38
C GLY A 723 19.41 17.67 31.93
N TYR A 724 19.75 16.81 31.00
CA TYR A 724 19.68 17.14 29.58
C TYR A 724 18.99 16.02 28.79
N VAL A 725 18.03 16.40 27.94
CA VAL A 725 17.21 15.50 27.09
C VAL A 725 17.24 16.04 25.67
N GLY A 726 18.10 15.52 24.81
CA GLY A 726 18.22 16.05 23.45
C GLY A 726 19.15 15.25 22.54
N GLY A 727 19.72 14.16 23.05
CA GLY A 727 20.71 13.37 22.30
C GLY A 727 22.03 14.13 22.09
N THR A 728 22.85 13.63 21.14
CA THR A 728 24.21 14.17 20.89
C THR A 728 24.27 15.22 19.79
N GLU A 729 23.12 15.68 19.31
CA GLU A 729 23.02 16.57 18.16
C GLU A 729 23.44 18.01 18.53
N ALA A 730 24.24 18.65 17.66
CA ALA A 730 24.71 20.01 17.85
C ALA A 730 23.55 21.03 17.90
N VAL A 731 22.50 20.81 17.10
CA VAL A 731 21.30 21.66 17.06
C VAL A 731 20.58 21.74 18.40
N LYS A 732 20.68 20.71 19.25
CA LYS A 732 20.12 20.67 20.60
C LYS A 732 21.07 21.20 21.67
N GLY A 733 22.26 21.65 21.28
CA GLY A 733 23.23 22.29 22.18
C GLY A 733 24.12 21.31 22.97
N PHE A 734 24.16 20.03 22.62
CA PHE A 734 25.01 19.06 23.35
C PHE A 734 26.50 19.46 23.40
N PRO A 735 27.17 19.91 22.32
CA PRO A 735 28.54 20.37 22.36
C PRO A 735 28.71 21.62 23.27
N LEU A 736 27.71 22.49 23.33
CA LEU A 736 27.72 23.67 24.20
C LEU A 736 27.70 23.26 25.69
N ILE A 737 26.83 22.27 26.04
CA ILE A 737 26.76 21.72 27.38
C ILE A 737 28.11 21.11 27.77
N ARG A 738 28.68 20.28 26.89
CA ARG A 738 29.98 19.68 27.15
C ARG A 738 31.04 20.71 27.44
N ALA A 739 31.21 21.68 26.55
CA ALA A 739 32.25 22.70 26.72
C ALA A 739 32.03 23.61 27.95
N ALA A 740 30.77 23.92 28.29
CA ALA A 740 30.43 24.70 29.47
C ALA A 740 30.82 23.94 30.77
N PHE A 741 30.46 22.65 30.87
CA PHE A 741 30.76 21.85 32.06
C PHE A 741 32.26 21.49 32.17
N GLU A 742 32.97 21.35 31.07
CA GLU A 742 34.45 21.19 31.06
C GLU A 742 35.16 22.48 31.55
N GLY A 743 34.54 23.64 31.33
CA GLY A 743 35.03 24.93 31.81
C GLY A 743 34.69 25.28 33.26
N LEU A 744 33.84 24.48 33.93
CA LEU A 744 33.44 24.68 35.30
C LEU A 744 34.53 24.13 36.29
N ASP A 745 35.17 25.00 37.03
CA ASP A 745 36.17 24.62 38.06
C ASP A 745 35.52 24.34 39.41
N ARG A 746 34.39 23.59 39.41
CA ARG A 746 33.60 23.26 40.61
C ARG A 746 33.21 21.78 40.62
N PRO A 747 33.27 21.07 41.77
CA PRO A 747 32.86 19.66 41.89
C PRO A 747 31.42 19.48 42.38
N ASP A 748 30.71 20.52 42.80
CA ASP A 748 29.44 20.51 43.52
C ASP A 748 28.20 20.46 42.62
N TRP A 749 28.23 19.53 41.65
CA TRP A 749 27.10 19.32 40.72
C TRP A 749 27.08 17.90 40.16
N ILE A 750 25.87 17.48 39.70
CA ILE A 750 25.65 16.25 38.96
C ILE A 750 24.96 16.61 37.62
N LEU A 751 25.47 16.11 36.52
CA LEU A 751 24.84 16.26 35.20
C LEU A 751 24.34 14.92 34.68
N ARG A 752 23.02 14.80 34.51
CA ARG A 752 22.35 13.63 33.94
C ARG A 752 22.06 13.81 32.45
N LEU A 753 22.63 12.95 31.63
CA LEU A 753 22.51 12.94 30.19
C LEU A 753 21.62 11.78 29.75
N VAL A 754 20.49 12.08 29.12
CA VAL A 754 19.60 11.05 28.57
C VAL A 754 20.15 10.57 27.23
N ASP A 755 20.48 9.28 27.18
CA ASP A 755 20.90 8.61 25.95
C ASP A 755 19.74 7.74 25.41
N ASN A 756 19.06 8.23 24.36
CA ASN A 756 17.91 7.58 23.74
C ASN A 756 18.25 6.20 23.13
N LYS A 757 19.53 5.91 22.90
CA LYS A 757 19.96 4.63 22.32
C LYS A 757 20.20 3.54 23.38
N LEU A 758 20.24 3.91 24.66
CA LEU A 758 20.35 2.92 25.72
C LEU A 758 19.16 1.98 25.76
N ASN A 759 17.94 2.46 25.44
CA ASN A 759 16.74 1.63 25.34
C ASN A 759 16.80 0.61 24.19
N LEU A 760 17.75 0.79 23.26
CA LEU A 760 18.02 -0.13 22.15
C LEU A 760 19.25 -1.03 22.41
N GLY A 761 19.80 -1.00 23.64
CA GLY A 761 21.04 -1.70 23.98
C GLY A 761 22.30 -1.06 23.39
N LEU A 762 22.20 0.16 22.83
CA LEU A 762 23.31 0.90 22.24
C LEU A 762 23.64 2.12 23.10
N ARG A 763 24.91 2.54 23.13
CA ARG A 763 25.33 3.75 23.80
C ARG A 763 25.83 4.78 22.79
N SER A 764 25.22 5.97 22.79
CA SER A 764 25.60 7.06 21.89
C SER A 764 26.37 8.19 22.59
N ILE A 765 26.19 8.32 23.88
CA ILE A 765 26.90 9.32 24.69
C ILE A 765 28.14 8.66 25.33
N ASP A 766 29.34 9.11 24.95
CA ASP A 766 30.61 8.70 25.57
C ASP A 766 31.17 9.89 26.34
N VAL A 767 31.24 9.74 27.64
CA VAL A 767 31.77 10.76 28.58
C VAL A 767 33.20 10.46 29.07
N ALA A 768 33.83 9.40 28.56
CA ALA A 768 35.17 8.99 29.01
C ALA A 768 36.26 10.04 28.72
N GLU A 769 36.03 10.92 27.77
CA GLU A 769 36.94 11.98 27.37
C GLU A 769 36.56 13.37 27.96
N TRP A 770 35.49 13.46 28.77
CA TRP A 770 35.08 14.71 29.37
C TRP A 770 36.00 15.05 30.55
N ARG A 771 36.49 16.28 30.59
CA ARG A 771 37.39 16.77 31.64
C ARG A 771 36.58 17.64 32.60
N VAL A 772 35.90 17.02 33.54
CA VAL A 772 35.01 17.69 34.50
C VAL A 772 35.41 17.35 35.93
N ARG A 773 35.08 18.23 36.87
CA ARG A 773 35.27 17.99 38.33
C ARG A 773 34.05 17.43 39.01
N GLY A 774 32.83 17.68 38.48
CA GLY A 774 31.59 17.16 39.03
C GLY A 774 31.26 15.77 38.50
N GLN A 775 30.05 15.30 38.77
CA GLN A 775 29.61 13.95 38.40
C GLN A 775 28.82 13.94 37.10
N LEU A 776 29.06 12.95 36.25
CA LEU A 776 28.32 12.68 35.04
C LEU A 776 27.56 11.36 35.15
N ASP A 777 26.23 11.40 34.97
CA ASP A 777 25.35 10.24 34.95
C ASP A 777 24.75 10.09 33.53
N ILE A 778 24.84 8.90 32.94
CA ILE A 778 24.15 8.60 31.68
C ILE A 778 22.95 7.71 32.00
N VAL A 779 21.76 8.17 31.62
CA VAL A 779 20.50 7.51 31.92
C VAL A 779 19.76 7.17 30.63
N ALA A 780 18.94 6.12 30.68
CA ALA A 780 18.07 5.74 29.57
C ALA A 780 16.96 6.79 29.34
N ALA A 781 16.43 6.85 28.13
CA ALA A 781 15.27 7.68 27.85
C ALA A 781 14.06 7.21 28.67
N TYR A 782 13.30 8.15 29.15
CA TYR A 782 12.04 7.91 29.85
C TYR A 782 10.89 7.78 28.85
N ASP A 783 9.84 7.11 29.27
CA ASP A 783 8.53 7.03 28.64
C ASP A 783 7.45 7.73 29.49
N GLY A 784 6.17 7.57 29.11
CA GLY A 784 5.08 8.19 29.86
C GLY A 784 4.94 7.71 31.30
N GLU A 785 5.44 6.52 31.67
CA GLU A 785 5.35 5.95 33.03
C GLU A 785 6.54 6.38 33.89
N THR A 786 7.72 6.49 33.29
CA THR A 786 8.99 6.79 33.98
C THR A 786 9.36 8.27 33.96
N MET A 787 8.60 9.11 33.28
CA MET A 787 8.84 10.56 33.13
C MET A 787 8.93 11.28 34.48
N ASP A 788 7.97 11.04 35.39
CA ASP A 788 7.95 11.68 36.70
C ASP A 788 9.25 11.36 37.49
N ALA A 789 9.67 10.10 37.44
CA ALA A 789 10.91 9.65 38.13
C ALA A 789 12.17 10.33 37.57
N PHE A 790 12.24 10.57 36.26
CA PHE A 790 13.32 11.32 35.66
C PHE A 790 13.35 12.78 36.16
N PHE A 791 12.22 13.50 36.07
CA PHE A 791 12.18 14.90 36.52
C PHE A 791 12.34 15.05 38.04
N ASP A 792 11.90 14.10 38.85
CA ASP A 792 12.22 14.05 40.30
C ASP A 792 13.71 13.91 40.56
N SER A 793 14.45 13.37 39.60
CA SER A 793 15.88 13.10 39.73
C SER A 793 16.77 14.29 39.37
N ILE A 794 16.21 15.39 38.83
CA ILE A 794 16.96 16.61 38.44
C ILE A 794 16.33 17.85 39.07
N ASP A 795 17.09 18.92 39.23
CA ASP A 795 16.64 20.20 39.77
C ASP A 795 16.54 21.25 38.70
N VAL A 796 17.38 21.14 37.68
CA VAL A 796 17.49 22.07 36.57
C VAL A 796 17.51 21.29 35.28
N LEU A 797 16.62 21.63 34.33
CA LEU A 797 16.68 21.13 32.96
C LEU A 797 17.52 22.08 32.09
N LEU A 798 18.51 21.56 31.36
CA LEU A 798 19.26 22.29 30.35
C LEU A 798 18.65 22.09 28.98
N PHE A 799 18.25 23.21 28.32
CA PHE A 799 17.66 23.21 27.00
C PHE A 799 18.29 24.30 26.11
N PRO A 800 19.62 24.27 25.88
CA PRO A 800 20.35 25.32 25.16
C PRO A 800 20.30 25.06 23.64
N SER A 801 19.12 24.96 23.06
CA SER A 801 18.92 24.75 21.61
C SER A 801 19.58 25.85 20.80
N ARG A 802 20.18 25.51 19.65
CA ARG A 802 20.88 26.42 18.76
C ARG A 802 19.97 27.03 17.69
N TRP A 803 18.66 26.85 17.81
CA TRP A 803 17.63 27.42 16.94
C TRP A 803 16.39 27.80 17.76
N PRO A 804 15.55 28.74 17.27
CA PRO A 804 14.28 29.05 17.91
C PRO A 804 13.31 27.89 17.73
N GLU A 805 13.30 27.02 18.71
CA GLU A 805 12.43 25.82 18.70
C GLU A 805 10.97 26.22 18.46
N SER A 806 10.24 25.39 17.75
CA SER A 806 8.81 25.61 17.53
C SER A 806 7.99 25.57 18.82
N TYR A 807 8.43 24.74 19.84
CA TYR A 807 7.74 24.64 21.12
C TYR A 807 8.65 24.26 22.27
N GLY A 808 9.27 23.07 22.27
CA GLY A 808 10.04 22.52 23.39
C GLY A 808 9.13 21.77 24.38
N LEU A 809 8.67 20.58 24.01
CA LEU A 809 7.84 19.71 24.89
C LEU A 809 8.52 19.47 26.24
N THR A 810 9.81 19.09 26.25
CA THR A 810 10.59 18.78 27.46
C THR A 810 10.67 19.97 28.42
N VAL A 811 10.64 21.21 27.90
CA VAL A 811 10.58 22.41 28.75
C VAL A 811 9.28 22.45 29.54
N ARG A 812 8.13 22.18 28.89
CA ARG A 812 6.81 22.16 29.56
C ARG A 812 6.67 21.00 30.54
N GLU A 813 7.24 19.84 30.19
CA GLU A 813 7.30 18.68 31.07
C GLU A 813 8.07 19.01 32.37
N ALA A 814 9.19 19.74 32.24
CA ALA A 814 9.98 20.22 33.37
C ALA A 814 9.24 21.27 34.22
N LEU A 815 8.70 22.31 33.57
CA LEU A 815 7.96 23.39 34.24
C LEU A 815 6.71 22.86 34.98
N ALA A 816 6.02 21.87 34.44
CA ALA A 816 4.90 21.21 35.10
C ALA A 816 5.29 20.45 36.35
N ARG A 817 6.57 20.02 36.47
CA ARG A 817 7.12 19.22 37.56
C ARG A 817 8.03 20.02 38.51
N ASP A 818 7.89 21.32 38.53
CA ASP A 818 8.68 22.18 39.41
C ASP A 818 10.20 22.00 39.22
N VAL A 819 10.64 21.85 37.99
CA VAL A 819 12.05 21.83 37.63
C VAL A 819 12.39 23.18 37.00
N TRP A 820 13.49 23.80 37.47
CA TRP A 820 14.01 25.03 36.89
C TRP A 820 14.52 24.76 35.46
N VAL A 821 14.35 25.72 34.56
CA VAL A 821 14.76 25.49 33.18
C VAL A 821 15.78 26.53 32.74
N VAL A 822 16.92 26.10 32.21
CA VAL A 822 17.83 26.97 31.46
C VAL A 822 17.57 26.75 29.98
N ALA A 823 17.01 27.73 29.30
CA ALA A 823 16.66 27.62 27.89
C ALA A 823 17.21 28.75 27.05
N SER A 824 17.47 28.47 25.77
CA SER A 824 17.81 29.50 24.79
C SER A 824 16.58 30.35 24.41
N SER A 825 16.81 31.64 24.08
CA SER A 825 15.80 32.60 23.65
C SER A 825 16.36 33.42 22.47
N PRO A 826 15.52 33.87 21.51
CA PRO A 826 14.08 33.67 21.40
C PRO A 826 13.68 32.28 20.86
N GLY A 827 12.41 31.99 20.95
CA GLY A 827 11.79 30.78 20.38
C GLY A 827 10.61 30.27 21.19
N GLY A 828 9.88 29.31 20.67
CA GLY A 828 8.73 28.69 21.34
C GLY A 828 9.11 28.04 22.67
N GLN A 829 10.33 27.55 22.84
CA GLN A 829 10.83 26.98 24.10
C GLN A 829 10.89 28.01 25.25
N ALA A 830 11.01 29.30 24.94
CA ALA A 830 11.14 30.35 25.94
C ALA A 830 9.81 31.00 26.38
N GLU A 831 8.69 30.76 25.65
CA GLU A 831 7.42 31.50 25.83
C GLU A 831 6.80 31.39 27.23
N ASP A 832 6.99 30.25 27.92
CA ASP A 832 6.45 30.00 29.24
C ASP A 832 7.49 30.21 30.36
N ILE A 833 8.65 30.81 30.03
CA ILE A 833 9.73 31.12 30.96
C ILE A 833 9.74 32.62 31.19
N VAL A 834 9.64 33.01 32.44
CA VAL A 834 9.93 34.36 32.94
C VAL A 834 11.31 34.31 33.58
N ASP A 835 12.27 35.01 32.97
CA ASP A 835 13.67 34.96 33.37
C ASP A 835 13.85 35.33 34.84
N GLY A 836 14.63 34.56 35.57
CA GLY A 836 14.87 34.72 37.02
C GLY A 836 13.70 34.27 37.93
N VAL A 837 12.50 33.96 37.38
CA VAL A 837 11.32 33.55 38.18
C VAL A 837 11.06 32.03 38.08
N ASN A 838 10.95 31.47 36.89
CA ASN A 838 10.73 30.03 36.68
C ASN A 838 11.73 29.38 35.72
N GLY A 839 12.78 30.12 35.35
CA GLY A 839 13.88 29.64 34.53
C GLY A 839 14.92 30.71 34.31
N THR A 840 15.94 30.36 33.54
CA THR A 840 17.02 31.25 33.11
C THR A 840 17.10 31.23 31.60
N LEU A 841 17.09 32.43 30.99
CA LEU A 841 17.16 32.56 29.54
C LEU A 841 18.60 32.90 29.11
N ILE A 842 19.11 32.19 28.10
CA ILE A 842 20.40 32.46 27.44
C ILE A 842 20.18 32.74 25.95
N GLY A 843 21.12 33.43 25.27
CA GLY A 843 21.03 33.69 23.85
C GLY A 843 21.11 32.40 23.00
N LEU A 844 20.51 32.42 21.80
CA LEU A 844 20.67 31.34 20.80
C LEU A 844 22.14 31.18 20.37
N ASP A 845 22.93 32.25 20.44
CA ASP A 845 24.33 32.31 20.11
C ASP A 845 25.24 32.17 21.38
N ALA A 846 24.64 31.84 22.51
CA ALA A 846 25.36 31.67 23.79
C ALA A 846 26.65 30.84 23.63
N THR A 847 27.72 31.34 24.21
CA THR A 847 29.01 30.67 24.26
C THR A 847 29.08 29.67 25.44
N PRO A 848 30.04 28.73 25.45
CA PRO A 848 30.25 27.88 26.61
C PRO A 848 30.42 28.66 27.92
N ALA A 849 31.06 29.85 27.89
CA ALA A 849 31.23 30.71 29.04
C ALA A 849 29.89 31.30 29.54
N ASP A 850 28.97 31.68 28.62
CA ASP A 850 27.65 32.18 29.02
C ASP A 850 26.83 31.10 29.73
N LEU A 851 26.82 29.87 29.18
CA LEU A 851 26.15 28.74 29.83
C LEU A 851 26.83 28.38 31.18
N ALA A 852 28.15 28.37 31.23
CA ALA A 852 28.88 28.12 32.48
C ALA A 852 28.59 29.17 33.57
N THR A 853 28.44 30.44 33.17
CA THR A 853 28.03 31.54 34.05
C THR A 853 26.62 31.33 34.60
N ALA A 854 25.66 30.97 33.72
CA ALA A 854 24.29 30.66 34.13
C ALA A 854 24.25 29.45 35.10
N VAL A 855 25.01 28.41 34.80
CA VAL A 855 25.10 27.22 35.66
C VAL A 855 25.75 27.60 37.02
N SER A 856 26.82 28.39 37.02
CA SER A 856 27.48 28.85 38.27
C SER A 856 26.54 29.65 39.14
N ALA A 857 25.79 30.58 38.57
CA ALA A 857 24.79 31.36 39.31
C ALA A 857 23.72 30.49 39.96
N LEU A 858 23.30 29.41 39.29
CA LEU A 858 22.37 28.41 39.86
C LEU A 858 22.99 27.55 40.94
N LEU A 859 24.29 27.24 40.86
CA LEU A 859 25.05 26.56 41.91
C LEU A 859 25.19 27.46 43.14
N ASP A 860 25.44 28.75 42.96
CA ASP A 860 25.52 29.73 44.04
C ASP A 860 24.15 29.98 44.70
N ARG A 861 23.06 29.91 43.96
CA ARG A 861 21.71 29.92 44.51
C ARG A 861 21.43 28.71 45.43
N GLY A 862 22.02 27.57 45.12
CA GLY A 862 22.19 26.40 46.04
C GLY A 862 20.93 25.60 46.35
N ARG A 863 19.75 26.18 46.39
CA ARG A 863 18.52 25.54 46.90
C ARG A 863 17.41 25.54 45.85
N PHE A 864 16.93 24.34 45.49
CA PHE A 864 15.73 24.08 44.69
C PHE A 864 14.66 23.33 45.48
N ASP A 865 14.90 23.07 46.75
CA ASP A 865 13.92 22.49 47.69
C ASP A 865 12.76 23.46 47.86
N GLY A 866 11.53 22.96 47.71
CA GLY A 866 10.31 23.80 47.79
C GLY A 866 10.08 24.74 46.63
N TYR A 867 10.91 24.67 45.58
CA TYR A 867 10.61 25.44 44.36
C TYR A 867 9.33 24.92 43.70
N VAL A 868 8.37 25.81 43.45
CA VAL A 868 7.11 25.57 42.71
C VAL A 868 7.02 26.59 41.58
N ASN A 869 6.82 26.11 40.38
CA ASN A 869 6.58 27.00 39.23
C ASN A 869 5.27 27.77 39.42
N PRO A 870 5.30 29.12 39.51
CA PRO A 870 4.09 29.91 39.74
C PRO A 870 3.17 30.00 38.51
N PHE A 871 3.59 29.51 37.33
CA PHE A 871 2.88 29.68 36.07
C PHE A 871 2.37 28.33 35.49
N LYS A 872 2.25 27.30 36.29
CA LYS A 872 1.75 25.97 35.81
C LYS A 872 0.40 26.07 35.13
N ASP A 873 -0.51 26.88 35.64
CA ASP A 873 -1.87 27.03 35.13
C ASP A 873 -1.92 27.57 33.68
N ARG A 874 -0.82 28.12 33.19
CA ARG A 874 -0.71 28.62 31.81
C ARG A 874 -0.34 27.52 30.82
N LEU A 875 0.07 26.35 31.28
CA LEU A 875 0.55 25.26 30.46
C LEU A 875 -0.61 24.46 29.89
N ALA A 876 -0.58 24.17 28.58
CA ALA A 876 -1.61 23.38 27.91
C ALA A 876 -1.48 21.89 28.21
N THR A 877 -2.58 21.22 28.54
CA THR A 877 -2.62 19.76 28.63
C THR A 877 -2.95 19.14 27.28
N TRP A 878 -2.63 17.84 27.09
CA TRP A 878 -3.02 17.11 25.90
C TRP A 878 -4.55 17.14 25.69
N ASP A 879 -5.36 17.10 26.74
CA ASP A 879 -6.82 17.12 26.62
C ASP A 879 -7.34 18.49 26.21
N ALA A 880 -6.70 19.57 26.67
CA ALA A 880 -7.02 20.92 26.20
C ALA A 880 -6.66 21.08 24.71
N GLN A 881 -5.47 20.69 24.30
CA GLN A 881 -5.05 20.71 22.89
C GLN A 881 -6.01 19.93 22.00
N ALA A 882 -6.43 18.73 22.42
CA ALA A 882 -7.30 17.87 21.62
C ALA A 882 -8.72 18.45 21.50
N ARG A 883 -9.27 19.09 22.56
CA ARG A 883 -10.55 19.81 22.48
C ARG A 883 -10.49 20.97 21.51
N ASP A 884 -9.49 21.84 21.65
CA ASP A 884 -9.29 22.95 20.73
C ASP A 884 -9.12 22.47 19.28
N LEU A 885 -8.35 21.39 19.07
CA LEU A 885 -8.17 20.80 17.75
C LEU A 885 -9.48 20.28 17.17
N LEU A 886 -10.32 19.60 17.98
CA LEU A 886 -11.61 19.09 17.51
C LEU A 886 -12.52 20.21 17.04
N ASP A 887 -12.58 21.31 17.78
CA ASP A 887 -13.42 22.46 17.45
C ASP A 887 -12.91 23.17 16.18
N LEU A 888 -11.59 23.28 16.02
CA LEU A 888 -10.95 23.82 14.81
C LEU A 888 -11.24 22.94 13.58
N LEU A 889 -11.13 21.62 13.71
CA LEU A 889 -11.41 20.69 12.61
C LEU A 889 -12.89 20.73 12.20
N ARG A 890 -13.81 20.83 13.16
CA ARG A 890 -15.25 20.99 12.88
C ARG A 890 -15.53 22.31 12.17
N GLY A 891 -14.91 23.40 12.60
CA GLY A 891 -15.03 24.70 11.97
C GLY A 891 -14.59 24.70 10.50
N VAL A 892 -13.55 23.95 10.16
CA VAL A 892 -13.05 23.82 8.78
C VAL A 892 -14.02 23.03 7.88
N VAL A 893 -14.77 22.09 8.43
CA VAL A 893 -15.71 21.23 7.67
C VAL A 893 -17.11 21.83 7.58
N ALA A 894 -17.46 22.78 8.43
CA ALA A 894 -18.79 23.41 8.46
C ALA A 894 -19.13 24.09 7.11
N PRO A 895 -20.39 24.05 6.66
CA PRO A 895 -20.80 24.59 5.35
C PRO A 895 -20.48 26.07 5.11
N GLU A 896 -20.42 26.86 6.16
CA GLU A 896 -20.12 28.30 6.08
C GLU A 896 -18.67 28.61 5.69
N SER A 897 -17.73 27.66 5.85
CA SER A 897 -16.33 27.83 5.49
C SER A 897 -16.03 27.60 3.99
N ARG A 898 -17.02 27.14 3.19
CA ARG A 898 -16.85 26.89 1.75
C ARG A 898 -17.02 28.10 0.85
N THR A 899 -17.28 29.29 1.41
CA THR A 899 -17.58 30.53 0.68
C THR A 899 -16.50 31.62 0.78
N LEU A 900 -15.25 31.24 1.10
CA LEU A 900 -14.12 32.19 1.07
C LEU A 900 -13.09 31.79 0.00
#